data_230ae97db54aadc1e5ed0a425ca7f898
#
_entry.id   230ae97db54aadc1e5ed0a425ca7f898
#
_cell.length_a   1.000
_cell.length_b   1.000
_cell.length_c   1.000
_cell.angle_alpha   90.00
_cell.angle_beta   90.00
_cell.angle_gamma   90.00
#
_symmetry.space_group_name_H-M   'P 1'
#
loop_
_entity.id
_entity.type
_entity.pdbx_description
1 polymer ?
#
loop_
_entity_poly.entity_id
_entity_poly.type
_entity_poly.pdbx_seq_one_letter_code
_entity_poly.pdbx_strand_id
1 'polypeptide(L)'
;MYDVCRRLPRRKPSHLLSLLLLLTLLLAAHPAPTRAQEEAVDICPSGCRYSSIQQAINASAPSVTLRVGAGTYRESITLRARISLIGVGAASTIVNGNGGQPVISATDGAIGRSTVIENLGVTGGGGQAGGGVLMRNGAAPTLRGLTIYGNHVSGQGGGVAAFNGANPLLEAVTMRDNSASAGGSLAIANGASAQVNGGRIENSSASSLGGGVLLEGSTLTLDGTTISGSSSSYGGALSISTSTATLRNCTLQSNTAQQAGGGIRLHGNSQLTVTDCRFLSNRSVSATGGAIFADQNSLQVSGSTFEANRAQQVGGAIHLHYAPQATLTSNTFHRNQAIDGAAVYMTGGQARVSGNTFTENAATKFGGAFVAQQGARADLTFNQVLRNTAGIDGGGLVYQTNASGSVVSNVISFNRATEVAAGMKLFANVQPTVSHNRFEGNQALDGAAMQIEENSHPLVENNEFIGNIASRFGGAVVVNIHADPVIRFNALVGNRAGQSGGAVVINDNSRVTLQSNTIAGNQANVAAGVLVMADDRSQIVDNFISRNVANEHGGGVYLTDSNARVAGNQIVDNQAGGLGGGAVVINAAPAFENNLVSGNRANSGGAGFFINNSQATLRHNSIVRNGRGQNGDGVLLAASASPALIYNVIVGNDYGIRSGGGQPRQSTRNDLFDNRLGDYLGVTPGASDLRVDPKFNNGPRGSYYLAQTSSGQTSTSALVDACAETAQALGLHLSTTRTDGRNDQGLADIGYHFEDQPNRMFLPVVRLRG
;
A
#
# COMPACT_ATOMS: atom_id res chain seq x y z
N MET A 1 14.05 -38.94 14.74
CA MET A 1 14.77 -39.71 15.76
C MET A 1 14.04 -39.55 17.08
N TYR A 2 13.51 -40.66 17.59
CA TYR A 2 12.96 -40.94 18.95
C TYR A 2 11.78 -40.08 19.42
N ASP A 3 10.51 -40.49 19.38
CA ASP A 3 9.86 -41.62 20.11
C ASP A 3 9.86 -41.44 21.63
N VAL A 4 8.68 -41.15 22.22
CA VAL A 4 8.24 -41.66 23.52
C VAL A 4 6.72 -41.69 23.58
N CYS A 5 6.15 -42.90 23.45
CA CYS A 5 4.83 -43.30 23.91
C CYS A 5 4.77 -43.41 25.44
N ARG A 6 3.66 -43.00 26.09
CA ARG A 6 3.20 -43.59 27.36
C ARG A 6 1.68 -43.57 27.48
N ARG A 7 1.16 -44.72 27.36
CA ARG A 7 0.12 -45.59 27.98
C ARG A 7 -0.84 -44.94 28.98
N LEU A 8 -2.13 -45.03 28.68
CA LEU A 8 -3.25 -44.92 29.62
C LEU A 8 -3.68 -46.33 30.08
N PRO A 9 -4.11 -46.52 31.35
CA PRO A 9 -4.57 -47.82 31.85
C PRO A 9 -6.06 -48.04 31.61
N ARG A 10 -6.37 -49.31 31.22
CA ARG A 10 -7.74 -49.83 31.08
C ARG A 10 -8.39 -49.96 32.47
N ARG A 11 -9.63 -49.52 32.66
CA ARG A 11 -10.55 -49.97 33.70
C ARG A 11 -11.77 -50.64 33.09
N LYS A 12 -12.15 -51.75 33.68
CA LYS A 12 -13.21 -52.72 33.29
C LYS A 12 -14.63 -52.15 33.49
N PRO A 13 -15.62 -52.62 32.72
CA PRO A 13 -17.01 -52.19 32.83
C PRO A 13 -17.78 -53.11 33.80
N SER A 14 -18.42 -52.54 34.81
CA SER A 14 -19.50 -53.19 35.56
C SER A 14 -20.35 -52.06 36.16
N HIS A 15 -21.64 -52.07 35.91
CA HIS A 15 -22.74 -51.18 36.41
C HIS A 15 -23.44 -50.31 35.38
N LEU A 16 -23.65 -50.78 34.15
CA LEU A 16 -24.54 -50.09 33.19
C LEU A 16 -25.82 -50.89 32.83
N LEU A 17 -26.12 -51.98 33.51
CA LEU A 17 -27.31 -52.82 33.19
C LEU A 17 -28.51 -52.59 34.14
N SER A 18 -28.32 -51.89 35.26
CA SER A 18 -29.42 -51.66 36.24
C SER A 18 -30.15 -50.32 36.07
N LEU A 19 -29.65 -49.41 35.23
CA LEU A 19 -30.27 -48.13 35.01
C LEU A 19 -31.17 -48.08 33.76
N LEU A 20 -31.06 -49.08 32.87
CA LEU A 20 -31.88 -49.14 31.64
C LEU A 20 -33.26 -49.75 31.84
N LEU A 21 -33.48 -50.50 32.92
CA LEU A 21 -34.80 -51.13 33.19
C LEU A 21 -35.73 -50.21 34.02
N LEU A 22 -35.20 -49.17 34.70
CA LEU A 22 -36.03 -48.18 35.39
C LEU A 22 -36.45 -47.00 34.51
N LEU A 23 -35.78 -46.79 33.37
CA LEU A 23 -36.08 -45.71 32.42
C LEU A 23 -37.17 -46.12 31.41
N THR A 24 -37.44 -47.42 31.22
CA THR A 24 -38.49 -47.91 30.30
C THR A 24 -39.88 -47.95 30.93
N LEU A 25 -40.02 -47.86 32.29
CA LEU A 25 -41.34 -47.81 32.96
C LEU A 25 -41.82 -46.38 33.23
N LEU A 26 -41.00 -45.36 33.03
CA LEU A 26 -41.40 -43.95 33.17
C LEU A 26 -41.77 -43.27 31.84
N LEU A 27 -41.64 -43.98 30.72
CA LEU A 27 -41.99 -43.44 29.38
C LEU A 27 -43.40 -43.82 28.89
N ALA A 28 -44.20 -44.49 29.71
CA ALA A 28 -45.56 -44.94 29.33
C ALA A 28 -46.71 -44.03 29.84
N ALA A 29 -46.40 -42.85 30.38
CA ALA A 29 -47.40 -41.89 30.81
C ALA A 29 -47.12 -40.42 30.43
N HIS A 30 -46.58 -40.23 29.21
CA HIS A 30 -46.65 -38.89 28.62
C HIS A 30 -47.97 -38.84 27.85
N PRO A 31 -48.86 -37.88 28.17
CA PRO A 31 -50.00 -37.59 27.30
C PRO A 31 -49.43 -37.29 25.92
N ALA A 32 -50.02 -37.85 24.87
CA ALA A 32 -49.74 -37.50 23.52
C ALA A 32 -49.59 -35.99 23.40
N PRO A 33 -48.62 -35.45 22.65
CA PRO A 33 -48.50 -34.02 22.47
C PRO A 33 -49.89 -33.54 21.98
N THR A 34 -50.55 -32.82 22.83
CA THR A 34 -51.78 -32.09 22.42
C THR A 34 -51.38 -31.31 21.18
N ARG A 35 -51.96 -31.67 20.04
CA ARG A 35 -51.89 -30.91 18.81
C ARG A 35 -52.02 -29.43 19.25
N ALA A 36 -50.97 -28.63 19.01
CA ALA A 36 -51.00 -27.23 19.34
C ALA A 36 -52.32 -26.74 18.80
N GLN A 37 -53.21 -26.27 19.71
CA GLN A 37 -54.50 -25.72 19.34
C GLN A 37 -54.20 -24.61 18.34
N GLU A 38 -54.62 -24.79 17.09
CA GLU A 38 -54.47 -23.79 16.03
C GLU A 38 -55.06 -22.50 16.59
N GLU A 39 -54.19 -21.57 16.98
CA GLU A 39 -54.65 -20.36 17.67
C GLU A 39 -55.64 -19.63 16.78
N ALA A 40 -56.80 -19.33 17.32
CA ALA A 40 -57.92 -18.77 16.58
C ALA A 40 -57.47 -17.49 15.82
N VAL A 41 -57.67 -17.47 14.50
CA VAL A 41 -57.36 -16.31 13.65
C VAL A 41 -58.46 -15.26 13.91
N ASP A 42 -58.09 -14.11 14.48
CA ASP A 42 -59.05 -13.05 14.83
C ASP A 42 -59.53 -12.28 13.61
N ILE A 43 -58.70 -12.23 12.53
CA ILE A 43 -58.97 -11.44 11.32
C ILE A 43 -58.76 -12.32 10.09
N CYS A 44 -59.78 -12.41 9.22
CA CYS A 44 -59.64 -13.04 7.90
C CYS A 44 -60.70 -12.46 6.91
N PRO A 45 -60.50 -12.61 5.58
CA PRO A 45 -61.40 -12.03 4.59
C PRO A 45 -62.87 -12.47 4.73
N SER A 46 -63.09 -13.69 5.28
CA SER A 46 -64.42 -14.19 5.57
C SER A 46 -64.41 -15.24 6.68
N GLY A 47 -65.41 -15.27 7.51
CA GLY A 47 -65.60 -16.29 8.58
C GLY A 47 -64.90 -16.01 9.92
N CYS A 48 -64.15 -14.94 10.07
CA CYS A 48 -63.58 -14.49 11.32
C CYS A 48 -64.41 -13.38 11.99
N ARG A 49 -64.01 -13.00 13.20
CA ARG A 49 -64.64 -11.91 13.96
C ARG A 49 -64.51 -10.56 13.24
N TYR A 50 -63.39 -10.32 12.56
CA TYR A 50 -63.15 -9.10 11.81
C TYR A 50 -62.69 -9.45 10.38
N SER A 51 -63.19 -8.70 9.39
CA SER A 51 -62.71 -8.75 8.00
C SER A 51 -61.76 -7.62 7.63
N SER A 52 -61.58 -6.64 8.54
CA SER A 52 -60.65 -5.51 8.40
C SER A 52 -59.70 -5.48 9.60
N ILE A 53 -58.41 -5.27 9.30
CA ILE A 53 -57.35 -5.14 10.31
C ILE A 53 -57.58 -3.85 11.13
N GLN A 54 -57.93 -2.74 10.46
CA GLN A 54 -58.17 -1.47 11.15
C GLN A 54 -59.39 -1.54 12.10
N GLN A 55 -60.46 -2.23 11.72
CA GLN A 55 -61.60 -2.44 12.61
C GLN A 55 -61.19 -3.23 13.85
N ALA A 56 -60.40 -4.28 13.68
CA ALA A 56 -59.89 -5.07 14.81
C ALA A 56 -59.01 -4.24 15.76
N ILE A 57 -58.10 -3.42 15.22
CA ILE A 57 -57.26 -2.49 16.00
C ILE A 57 -58.11 -1.53 16.82
N ASN A 58 -59.15 -0.94 16.20
CA ASN A 58 -60.02 0.04 16.85
C ASN A 58 -60.87 -0.57 17.99
N ALA A 59 -61.29 -1.82 17.83
CA ALA A 59 -62.09 -2.54 18.77
C ALA A 59 -61.30 -3.21 19.91
N SER A 60 -59.99 -3.28 19.81
CA SER A 60 -59.14 -4.02 20.75
C SER A 60 -58.75 -3.17 21.95
N ALA A 61 -58.66 -3.80 23.12
CA ALA A 61 -58.01 -3.24 24.30
C ALA A 61 -56.47 -3.17 24.13
N PRO A 62 -55.81 -2.29 24.88
CA PRO A 62 -54.32 -2.29 24.89
C PRO A 62 -53.73 -3.65 25.33
N SER A 63 -52.53 -3.95 24.83
CA SER A 63 -51.76 -5.17 25.13
C SER A 63 -52.32 -6.45 24.51
N VAL A 64 -52.91 -6.34 23.34
CA VAL A 64 -53.46 -7.46 22.56
C VAL A 64 -52.60 -7.74 21.35
N THR A 65 -52.47 -9.02 21.04
CA THR A 65 -51.89 -9.49 19.78
C THR A 65 -53.00 -9.98 18.86
N LEU A 66 -53.17 -9.32 17.73
CA LEU A 66 -54.12 -9.67 16.69
C LEU A 66 -53.50 -10.60 15.68
N ARG A 67 -54.14 -11.75 15.42
CA ARG A 67 -53.70 -12.73 14.42
C ARG A 67 -54.41 -12.48 13.11
N VAL A 68 -53.65 -12.29 12.06
CA VAL A 68 -54.18 -11.96 10.74
C VAL A 68 -54.01 -13.18 9.83
N GLY A 69 -55.11 -13.75 9.39
CA GLY A 69 -55.15 -14.92 8.52
C GLY A 69 -54.63 -14.62 7.10
N ALA A 70 -54.54 -15.69 6.34
CA ALA A 70 -54.16 -15.58 4.94
C ALA A 70 -55.19 -14.78 4.15
N GLY A 71 -54.73 -13.89 3.26
CA GLY A 71 -55.60 -13.05 2.42
C GLY A 71 -54.92 -11.75 2.02
N THR A 72 -55.60 -11.02 1.14
CA THR A 72 -55.17 -9.67 0.75
C THR A 72 -56.17 -8.66 1.35
N TYR A 73 -55.66 -7.84 2.24
CA TYR A 73 -56.40 -6.78 2.92
C TYR A 73 -56.12 -5.44 2.23
N ARG A 74 -57.17 -4.89 1.57
CA ARG A 74 -57.07 -3.61 0.81
C ARG A 74 -57.43 -2.45 1.72
N GLU A 75 -56.50 -2.01 2.56
CA GLU A 75 -56.69 -0.95 3.51
C GLU A 75 -55.40 -0.27 3.95
N SER A 76 -55.52 0.93 4.52
CA SER A 76 -54.44 1.60 5.22
C SER A 76 -54.64 1.47 6.73
N ILE A 77 -53.57 1.16 7.46
CA ILE A 77 -53.63 0.83 8.88
C ILE A 77 -52.96 1.93 9.71
N THR A 78 -53.63 2.43 10.73
CA THR A 78 -53.03 3.26 11.77
C THR A 78 -52.83 2.43 13.03
N LEU A 79 -51.59 2.27 13.45
CA LEU A 79 -51.22 1.49 14.64
C LEU A 79 -51.63 2.22 15.92
N ARG A 80 -51.94 1.46 16.94
CA ARG A 80 -52.14 1.92 18.32
C ARG A 80 -51.09 1.27 19.24
N ALA A 81 -50.71 2.01 20.28
CA ALA A 81 -49.77 1.53 21.27
C ALA A 81 -50.18 0.18 21.88
N ARG A 82 -49.18 -0.75 21.98
CA ARG A 82 -49.35 -2.08 22.58
C ARG A 82 -50.34 -3.00 21.85
N ILE A 83 -50.69 -2.74 20.60
CA ILE A 83 -51.45 -3.67 19.77
C ILE A 83 -50.50 -4.22 18.71
N SER A 84 -50.24 -5.52 18.77
CA SER A 84 -49.37 -6.22 17.82
C SER A 84 -50.19 -6.90 16.72
N LEU A 85 -49.59 -7.03 15.53
CA LEU A 85 -50.19 -7.71 14.38
C LEU A 85 -49.28 -8.87 13.97
N ILE A 86 -49.79 -10.07 13.91
CA ILE A 86 -49.03 -11.25 13.46
C ILE A 86 -49.80 -11.92 12.32
N GLY A 87 -49.20 -11.92 11.13
CA GLY A 87 -49.69 -12.66 9.95
C GLY A 87 -49.24 -14.11 9.97
N VAL A 88 -49.91 -14.94 9.20
CA VAL A 88 -49.55 -16.36 9.04
C VAL A 88 -48.34 -16.55 8.11
N GLY A 89 -47.92 -15.49 7.42
CA GLY A 89 -46.72 -15.47 6.58
C GLY A 89 -46.71 -14.29 5.62
N ALA A 90 -45.58 -13.68 5.39
CA ALA A 90 -45.43 -12.48 4.55
C ALA A 90 -45.85 -12.67 3.07
N ALA A 91 -45.87 -13.91 2.59
CA ALA A 91 -46.38 -14.23 1.25
C ALA A 91 -47.87 -14.51 1.21
N SER A 92 -48.49 -14.82 2.35
CA SER A 92 -49.87 -15.26 2.46
C SER A 92 -50.80 -14.18 3.06
N THR A 93 -50.29 -13.36 3.97
CA THR A 93 -51.04 -12.26 4.61
C THR A 93 -50.55 -10.93 4.05
N ILE A 94 -51.28 -10.35 3.12
CA ILE A 94 -50.83 -9.17 2.36
C ILE A 94 -51.71 -7.98 2.73
N VAL A 95 -51.11 -6.88 3.19
CA VAL A 95 -51.75 -5.59 3.32
C VAL A 95 -51.41 -4.73 2.12
N ASN A 96 -52.43 -4.38 1.33
CA ASN A 96 -52.28 -3.63 0.09
C ASN A 96 -53.00 -2.27 0.22
N GLY A 97 -52.20 -1.19 0.21
CA GLY A 97 -52.71 0.17 0.17
C GLY A 97 -53.32 0.52 -1.19
N ASN A 98 -53.98 1.63 -1.28
CA ASN A 98 -54.62 2.08 -2.53
C ASN A 98 -53.82 3.15 -3.27
N GLY A 99 -52.49 3.22 -3.06
CA GLY A 99 -51.56 4.10 -3.78
C GLY A 99 -51.49 5.56 -3.33
N GLY A 100 -52.41 6.03 -2.53
CA GLY A 100 -52.47 7.45 -2.13
C GLY A 100 -51.82 7.80 -0.79
N GLN A 101 -51.63 6.82 0.09
CA GLN A 101 -51.15 6.98 1.47
C GLN A 101 -50.24 5.83 1.91
N PRO A 102 -49.52 5.95 3.04
CA PRO A 102 -48.84 4.83 3.65
C PRO A 102 -49.76 3.65 3.95
N VAL A 103 -49.28 2.42 3.75
CA VAL A 103 -50.05 1.21 4.09
C VAL A 103 -50.20 1.06 5.59
N ILE A 104 -49.11 1.28 6.35
CA ILE A 104 -49.07 1.23 7.81
C ILE A 104 -48.49 2.54 8.36
N SER A 105 -49.19 3.16 9.30
CA SER A 105 -48.79 4.40 9.97
C SER A 105 -48.63 4.21 11.47
N ALA A 106 -47.52 4.65 12.05
CA ALA A 106 -47.22 4.71 13.48
C ALA A 106 -46.76 6.13 13.81
N THR A 107 -47.68 6.98 14.25
CA THR A 107 -47.43 8.43 14.46
C THR A 107 -47.57 8.88 15.90
N ASP A 108 -47.82 7.96 16.82
CA ASP A 108 -47.93 8.18 18.25
C ASP A 108 -46.66 7.70 18.97
N GLY A 109 -46.00 8.56 19.72
CA GLY A 109 -44.80 8.25 20.50
C GLY A 109 -44.99 7.19 21.60
N ALA A 110 -46.24 6.88 21.99
CA ALA A 110 -46.55 5.77 22.88
C ALA A 110 -46.36 4.38 22.22
N ILE A 111 -46.22 4.32 20.88
CA ILE A 111 -45.96 3.09 20.14
C ILE A 111 -44.47 2.72 20.35
N GLY A 112 -44.20 1.83 21.30
CA GLY A 112 -42.86 1.37 21.63
C GLY A 112 -42.52 -0.01 21.02
N ARG A 113 -41.37 -0.55 21.37
CA ARG A 113 -40.82 -1.86 20.92
C ARG A 113 -41.76 -3.06 21.19
N SER A 114 -42.64 -2.95 22.17
CA SER A 114 -43.66 -3.98 22.48
C SER A 114 -44.80 -4.04 21.45
N THR A 115 -44.93 -3.04 20.57
CA THR A 115 -45.80 -3.10 19.41
C THR A 115 -45.11 -3.79 18.27
N VAL A 116 -45.46 -5.03 17.99
CA VAL A 116 -44.79 -5.88 17.00
C VAL A 116 -45.65 -6.06 15.77
N ILE A 117 -45.10 -5.86 14.60
CA ILE A 117 -45.72 -6.17 13.31
C ILE A 117 -44.90 -7.29 12.69
N GLU A 118 -45.49 -8.45 12.48
CA GLU A 118 -44.76 -9.65 12.14
C GLU A 118 -45.43 -10.44 11.01
N ASN A 119 -44.59 -10.99 10.11
CA ASN A 119 -44.95 -11.93 9.06
C ASN A 119 -46.05 -11.40 8.10
N LEU A 120 -45.96 -10.15 7.69
CA LEU A 120 -46.90 -9.51 6.73
C LEU A 120 -46.20 -9.11 5.44
N GLY A 121 -46.88 -9.26 4.33
CA GLY A 121 -46.57 -8.58 3.08
C GLY A 121 -47.19 -7.18 3.09
N VAL A 122 -46.41 -6.15 2.70
CA VAL A 122 -46.85 -4.73 2.69
C VAL A 122 -46.57 -4.14 1.33
N THR A 123 -47.61 -3.77 0.58
CA THR A 123 -47.48 -3.33 -0.80
C THR A 123 -48.55 -2.29 -1.20
N GLY A 124 -48.36 -1.66 -2.37
CA GLY A 124 -49.33 -0.71 -2.91
C GLY A 124 -49.46 0.58 -2.10
N GLY A 125 -48.42 0.95 -1.33
CA GLY A 125 -48.37 2.21 -0.62
C GLY A 125 -47.87 3.35 -1.48
N GLY A 126 -48.28 4.57 -1.13
CA GLY A 126 -47.95 5.78 -1.87
C GLY A 126 -47.88 7.02 -0.95
N GLY A 127 -48.06 8.19 -1.57
CA GLY A 127 -47.99 9.47 -0.88
C GLY A 127 -46.62 10.12 -0.90
N GLN A 128 -46.28 10.90 0.13
CA GLN A 128 -45.03 11.66 0.18
C GLN A 128 -43.91 10.91 0.89
N ALA A 129 -44.19 10.02 1.84
CA ALA A 129 -43.14 9.30 2.57
C ALA A 129 -43.70 8.02 3.22
N GLY A 130 -42.78 7.02 3.37
CA GLY A 130 -43.06 5.77 4.05
C GLY A 130 -44.20 4.98 3.40
N GLY A 131 -44.14 4.79 2.08
CA GLY A 131 -45.23 4.16 1.33
C GLY A 131 -45.70 2.84 1.95
N GLY A 132 -44.78 1.95 2.30
CA GLY A 132 -45.14 0.74 3.06
C GLY A 132 -45.42 1.03 4.53
N VAL A 133 -44.45 1.63 5.25
CA VAL A 133 -44.57 1.93 6.69
C VAL A 133 -44.06 3.33 6.99
N LEU A 134 -44.88 4.17 7.57
CA LEU A 134 -44.50 5.51 8.04
C LEU A 134 -44.48 5.56 9.56
N MET A 135 -43.37 6.00 10.13
CA MET A 135 -43.17 6.18 11.57
C MET A 135 -42.72 7.61 11.87
N ARG A 136 -43.35 8.27 12.88
CA ARG A 136 -43.04 9.65 13.27
C ARG A 136 -43.17 9.83 14.78
N ASN A 137 -42.72 11.00 15.26
CA ASN A 137 -43.01 11.52 16.60
C ASN A 137 -42.59 10.56 17.73
N GLY A 138 -41.41 9.97 17.62
CA GLY A 138 -40.91 9.06 18.64
C GLY A 138 -41.43 7.62 18.57
N ALA A 139 -42.30 7.28 17.62
CA ALA A 139 -42.78 5.91 17.47
C ALA A 139 -41.63 4.91 17.22
N ALA A 140 -41.66 3.81 17.95
CA ALA A 140 -40.58 2.84 17.96
C ALA A 140 -41.07 1.37 17.87
N PRO A 141 -41.90 0.98 16.91
CA PRO A 141 -42.38 -0.41 16.80
C PRO A 141 -41.23 -1.36 16.38
N THR A 142 -41.47 -2.66 16.61
CA THR A 142 -40.68 -3.75 16.05
C THR A 142 -41.36 -4.27 14.79
N LEU A 143 -40.63 -4.26 13.66
CA LEU A 143 -41.01 -4.86 12.39
C LEU A 143 -40.21 -6.14 12.22
N ARG A 144 -40.89 -7.29 12.14
CA ARG A 144 -40.20 -8.60 12.08
C ARG A 144 -40.70 -9.46 10.93
N GLY A 145 -39.79 -10.02 10.16
CA GLY A 145 -40.13 -10.96 9.08
C GLY A 145 -41.08 -10.40 8.02
N LEU A 146 -41.14 -9.08 7.84
CA LEU A 146 -41.98 -8.45 6.84
C LEU A 146 -41.36 -8.57 5.45
N THR A 147 -42.22 -8.61 4.42
CA THR A 147 -41.83 -8.34 3.04
C THR A 147 -42.54 -7.04 2.58
N ILE A 148 -41.77 -5.97 2.42
CA ILE A 148 -42.24 -4.63 2.05
C ILE A 148 -41.84 -4.37 0.60
N TYR A 149 -42.78 -4.35 -0.33
CA TYR A 149 -42.45 -4.36 -1.76
C TYR A 149 -43.40 -3.54 -2.62
N GLY A 150 -42.89 -3.04 -3.76
CA GLY A 150 -43.69 -2.35 -4.76
C GLY A 150 -44.39 -1.08 -4.21
N ASN A 151 -43.79 -0.41 -3.23
CA ASN A 151 -44.29 0.85 -2.71
C ASN A 151 -43.58 2.01 -3.38
N HIS A 152 -44.32 3.04 -3.74
CA HIS A 152 -43.79 4.19 -4.45
C HIS A 152 -44.23 5.50 -3.78
N VAL A 153 -43.28 6.38 -3.48
CA VAL A 153 -43.54 7.72 -2.92
C VAL A 153 -42.82 8.81 -3.74
N SER A 154 -43.41 10.01 -3.74
CA SER A 154 -42.76 11.14 -4.42
C SER A 154 -41.61 11.78 -3.60
N GLY A 155 -41.54 11.53 -2.29
CA GLY A 155 -40.52 12.07 -1.38
C GLY A 155 -39.56 11.00 -0.87
N GLN A 156 -39.65 10.60 0.42
CA GLN A 156 -38.62 9.80 1.08
C GLN A 156 -39.13 8.46 1.61
N GLY A 157 -38.31 7.38 1.45
CA GLY A 157 -38.59 6.07 2.02
C GLY A 157 -39.76 5.34 1.36
N GLY A 158 -39.59 4.84 0.15
CA GLY A 158 -40.63 4.11 -0.59
C GLY A 158 -41.21 2.94 0.20
N GLY A 159 -40.34 2.13 0.82
CA GLY A 159 -40.75 1.03 1.71
C GLY A 159 -41.07 1.51 3.13
N VAL A 160 -40.09 2.09 3.81
CA VAL A 160 -40.15 2.49 5.23
C VAL A 160 -39.61 3.90 5.40
N ALA A 161 -40.30 4.73 6.21
CA ALA A 161 -39.76 6.02 6.66
C ALA A 161 -39.90 6.16 8.17
N ALA A 162 -38.81 6.64 8.82
CA ALA A 162 -38.75 6.98 10.23
C ALA A 162 -38.25 8.41 10.40
N PHE A 163 -39.08 9.28 10.96
CA PHE A 163 -38.82 10.71 11.11
C PHE A 163 -39.09 11.22 12.51
N ASN A 164 -38.56 12.40 12.84
CA ASN A 164 -38.90 13.14 14.05
C ASN A 164 -38.76 12.27 15.32
N GLY A 165 -37.58 11.77 15.56
CA GLY A 165 -37.25 10.97 16.74
C GLY A 165 -37.78 9.53 16.74
N ALA A 166 -38.39 9.05 15.67
CA ALA A 166 -38.80 7.65 15.56
C ALA A 166 -37.61 6.70 15.68
N ASN A 167 -37.81 5.54 16.33
CA ASN A 167 -36.74 4.59 16.61
C ASN A 167 -37.17 3.13 16.40
N PRO A 168 -37.51 2.72 15.18
CA PRO A 168 -37.91 1.34 14.89
C PRO A 168 -36.77 0.32 15.02
N LEU A 169 -37.15 -0.92 15.31
CA LEU A 169 -36.35 -2.10 15.17
C LEU A 169 -36.87 -2.93 13.98
N LEU A 170 -36.00 -3.20 13.01
CA LEU A 170 -36.30 -4.04 11.86
C LEU A 170 -35.52 -5.36 12.02
N GLU A 171 -36.19 -6.48 12.11
CA GLU A 171 -35.60 -7.80 12.27
C GLU A 171 -35.99 -8.71 11.10
N ALA A 172 -35.01 -9.16 10.34
CA ALA A 172 -35.19 -10.04 9.17
C ALA A 172 -36.23 -9.50 8.16
N VAL A 173 -36.30 -8.17 7.97
CA VAL A 173 -37.22 -7.53 7.03
C VAL A 173 -36.64 -7.56 5.62
N THR A 174 -37.46 -7.99 4.65
CA THR A 174 -37.12 -7.88 3.22
C THR A 174 -37.81 -6.68 2.61
N MET A 175 -37.07 -5.72 2.08
CA MET A 175 -37.57 -4.56 1.35
C MET A 175 -37.10 -4.67 -0.10
N ARG A 176 -38.01 -4.76 -1.06
CA ARG A 176 -37.67 -4.90 -2.46
C ARG A 176 -38.53 -4.13 -3.43
N ASP A 177 -37.97 -3.74 -4.53
CA ASP A 177 -38.71 -3.08 -5.62
C ASP A 177 -39.48 -1.82 -5.15
N ASN A 178 -38.96 -1.14 -4.13
CA ASN A 178 -39.54 0.12 -3.64
C ASN A 178 -38.86 1.31 -4.32
N SER A 179 -39.54 2.42 -4.47
CA SER A 179 -39.01 3.61 -5.09
C SER A 179 -39.42 4.91 -4.45
N ALA A 180 -38.53 5.91 -4.52
CA ALA A 180 -38.72 7.22 -3.91
C ALA A 180 -37.87 8.30 -4.64
N SER A 181 -38.04 9.56 -4.23
CA SER A 181 -37.04 10.57 -4.57
C SER A 181 -35.73 10.34 -3.81
N ALA A 182 -35.79 9.92 -2.54
CA ALA A 182 -34.63 9.57 -1.73
C ALA A 182 -34.96 8.42 -0.76
N GLY A 183 -33.97 7.50 -0.57
CA GLY A 183 -34.20 6.30 0.25
C GLY A 183 -35.25 5.38 -0.38
N GLY A 184 -34.93 4.77 -1.53
CA GLY A 184 -35.93 3.97 -2.27
C GLY A 184 -36.67 2.97 -1.40
N SER A 185 -35.97 2.28 -0.49
CA SER A 185 -36.64 1.40 0.50
C SER A 185 -36.73 1.98 1.91
N LEU A 186 -35.68 2.64 2.41
CA LEU A 186 -35.61 3.08 3.80
C LEU A 186 -35.13 4.53 3.88
N ALA A 187 -35.87 5.38 4.63
CA ALA A 187 -35.46 6.72 4.98
C ALA A 187 -35.47 6.93 6.48
N ILE A 188 -34.38 7.42 7.04
CA ILE A 188 -34.22 7.77 8.46
C ILE A 188 -33.78 9.23 8.52
N ALA A 189 -34.62 10.12 9.02
CA ALA A 189 -34.33 11.55 8.99
C ALA A 189 -34.88 12.32 10.20
N ASN A 190 -34.43 13.57 10.36
CA ASN A 190 -34.91 14.51 11.36
C ASN A 190 -34.80 13.98 12.81
N GLY A 191 -33.59 13.59 13.22
CA GLY A 191 -33.29 13.12 14.57
C GLY A 191 -33.83 11.72 14.88
N ALA A 192 -34.25 10.97 13.88
CA ALA A 192 -34.66 9.59 14.06
C ALA A 192 -33.47 8.65 14.25
N SER A 193 -33.74 7.45 14.73
CA SER A 193 -32.72 6.37 14.76
C SER A 193 -33.37 5.07 14.28
N ALA A 194 -32.57 4.15 13.77
CA ALA A 194 -33.06 2.83 13.41
C ALA A 194 -31.99 1.77 13.63
N GLN A 195 -32.47 0.59 14.00
CA GLN A 195 -31.65 -0.62 14.04
C GLN A 195 -32.24 -1.64 13.08
N VAL A 196 -31.40 -2.17 12.18
CA VAL A 196 -31.78 -3.21 11.22
C VAL A 196 -30.87 -4.42 11.44
N ASN A 197 -31.47 -5.50 11.88
CA ASN A 197 -30.79 -6.76 12.19
C ASN A 197 -31.17 -7.82 11.14
N GLY A 198 -30.21 -8.20 10.32
CA GLY A 198 -30.45 -9.10 9.18
C GLY A 198 -31.32 -8.48 8.11
N GLY A 199 -31.98 -9.33 7.31
CA GLY A 199 -32.88 -8.88 6.24
C GLY A 199 -32.18 -8.43 4.96
N ARG A 200 -32.97 -7.91 4.01
CA ARG A 200 -32.49 -7.54 2.69
C ARG A 200 -33.15 -6.26 2.17
N ILE A 201 -32.37 -5.48 1.43
CA ILE A 201 -32.86 -4.35 0.63
C ILE A 201 -32.45 -4.64 -0.82
N GLU A 202 -33.41 -4.89 -1.68
CA GLU A 202 -33.14 -5.39 -3.03
C GLU A 202 -33.84 -4.53 -4.09
N ASN A 203 -33.12 -4.25 -5.22
CA ASN A 203 -33.65 -3.60 -6.41
C ASN A 203 -34.41 -2.30 -6.11
N SER A 204 -34.00 -1.55 -5.12
CA SER A 204 -34.66 -0.31 -4.73
C SER A 204 -34.10 0.85 -5.52
N SER A 205 -34.92 1.84 -5.83
CA SER A 205 -34.47 2.97 -6.62
C SER A 205 -34.84 4.32 -6.01
N ALA A 206 -33.89 5.26 -6.12
CA ALA A 206 -34.15 6.65 -5.79
C ALA A 206 -33.70 7.57 -6.93
N SER A 207 -34.47 8.59 -7.25
CA SER A 207 -34.08 9.53 -8.30
C SER A 207 -32.90 10.43 -7.89
N SER A 208 -32.68 10.65 -6.58
CA SER A 208 -31.67 11.56 -6.06
C SER A 208 -30.66 10.87 -5.14
N LEU A 209 -31.05 10.47 -3.93
CA LEU A 209 -30.14 10.06 -2.86
C LEU A 209 -30.51 8.68 -2.28
N GLY A 210 -29.51 7.82 -2.09
CA GLY A 210 -29.67 6.55 -1.38
C GLY A 210 -30.68 5.61 -2.04
N GLY A 211 -30.28 4.89 -3.09
CA GLY A 211 -31.15 3.96 -3.80
C GLY A 211 -31.85 2.97 -2.89
N GLY A 212 -31.11 2.39 -1.95
CA GLY A 212 -31.64 1.56 -0.86
C GLY A 212 -32.05 2.37 0.34
N VAL A 213 -31.14 3.19 0.90
CA VAL A 213 -31.26 3.85 2.20
C VAL A 213 -30.86 5.32 2.13
N LEU A 214 -31.68 6.20 2.69
CA LEU A 214 -31.34 7.57 3.05
C LEU A 214 -31.15 7.68 4.57
N LEU A 215 -30.07 8.30 4.99
CA LEU A 215 -29.83 8.69 6.39
C LEU A 215 -29.48 10.18 6.45
N GLU A 216 -30.30 10.98 7.11
CA GLU A 216 -30.16 12.44 7.17
C GLU A 216 -30.40 12.97 8.58
N GLY A 217 -29.41 13.66 9.19
CA GLY A 217 -29.53 14.22 10.54
C GLY A 217 -29.91 13.17 11.60
N SER A 218 -29.41 11.94 11.50
CA SER A 218 -29.98 10.78 12.18
C SER A 218 -28.93 9.70 12.48
N THR A 219 -29.36 8.60 13.11
CA THR A 219 -28.48 7.49 13.44
C THR A 219 -29.00 6.17 12.86
N LEU A 220 -28.11 5.34 12.30
CA LEU A 220 -28.45 4.03 11.74
C LEU A 220 -27.43 2.97 12.14
N THR A 221 -27.94 1.82 12.60
CA THR A 221 -27.14 0.60 12.76
C THR A 221 -27.69 -0.47 11.83
N LEU A 222 -26.81 -1.01 10.97
CA LEU A 222 -27.09 -2.20 10.15
C LEU A 222 -26.20 -3.34 10.65
N ASP A 223 -26.78 -4.48 10.96
CA ASP A 223 -26.04 -5.69 11.31
C ASP A 223 -26.54 -6.89 10.49
N GLY A 224 -25.66 -7.56 9.78
CA GLY A 224 -26.01 -8.71 8.94
C GLY A 224 -26.95 -8.42 7.77
N THR A 225 -27.09 -7.16 7.36
CA THR A 225 -28.02 -6.74 6.30
C THR A 225 -27.38 -6.83 4.92
N THR A 226 -28.12 -7.34 3.94
CA THR A 226 -27.71 -7.31 2.52
C THR A 226 -28.44 -6.18 1.78
N ILE A 227 -27.69 -5.33 1.05
CA ILE A 227 -28.25 -4.31 0.15
C ILE A 227 -27.74 -4.57 -1.26
N SER A 228 -28.62 -4.89 -2.18
CA SER A 228 -28.24 -5.29 -3.52
C SER A 228 -29.10 -4.69 -4.63
N GLY A 229 -28.47 -4.45 -5.80
CA GLY A 229 -29.18 -3.99 -7.00
C GLY A 229 -29.84 -2.62 -6.86
N SER A 230 -29.53 -1.86 -5.83
CA SER A 230 -30.14 -0.55 -5.60
C SER A 230 -29.47 0.53 -6.44
N SER A 231 -30.24 1.56 -6.84
CA SER A 231 -29.74 2.59 -7.75
C SER A 231 -30.21 4.00 -7.39
N SER A 232 -29.33 5.00 -7.61
CA SER A 232 -29.65 6.42 -7.41
C SER A 232 -28.67 7.34 -8.15
N SER A 233 -28.89 8.66 -8.04
CA SER A 233 -27.86 9.61 -8.49
C SER A 233 -26.63 9.58 -7.60
N TYR A 234 -26.80 9.49 -6.27
CA TYR A 234 -25.71 9.45 -5.29
C TYR A 234 -25.98 8.41 -4.19
N GLY A 235 -24.97 7.60 -3.87
CA GLY A 235 -25.11 6.55 -2.87
C GLY A 235 -26.05 5.43 -3.33
N GLY A 236 -25.62 4.59 -4.28
CA GLY A 236 -26.49 3.55 -4.86
C GLY A 236 -27.17 2.69 -3.81
N ALA A 237 -26.46 2.24 -2.78
CA ALA A 237 -27.04 1.57 -1.62
C ALA A 237 -27.45 2.58 -0.55
N LEU A 238 -26.52 3.43 -0.04
CA LEU A 238 -26.75 4.37 1.05
C LEU A 238 -26.28 5.78 0.69
N SER A 239 -27.09 6.78 1.06
CA SER A 239 -26.64 8.17 1.18
C SER A 239 -26.74 8.62 2.63
N ILE A 240 -25.63 9.14 3.18
CA ILE A 240 -25.49 9.50 4.59
C ILE A 240 -25.09 10.97 4.67
N SER A 241 -25.91 11.79 5.34
CA SER A 241 -25.69 13.23 5.50
C SER A 241 -25.90 13.67 6.94
N THR A 242 -24.95 14.44 7.51
CA THR A 242 -25.05 15.00 8.86
C THR A 242 -25.42 13.94 9.93
N SER A 243 -24.88 12.74 9.80
CA SER A 243 -25.39 11.53 10.48
C SER A 243 -24.28 10.61 10.96
N THR A 244 -24.66 9.69 11.84
CA THR A 244 -23.79 8.61 12.28
C THR A 244 -24.33 7.26 11.82
N ALA A 245 -23.52 6.48 11.11
CA ALA A 245 -23.88 5.13 10.67
C ALA A 245 -22.85 4.08 11.13
N THR A 246 -23.36 2.92 11.53
CA THR A 246 -22.55 1.75 11.85
C THR A 246 -23.04 0.55 11.03
N LEU A 247 -22.15 -0.04 10.26
CA LEU A 247 -22.39 -1.23 9.46
C LEU A 247 -21.52 -2.37 9.99
N ARG A 248 -22.13 -3.51 10.32
CA ARG A 248 -21.42 -4.72 10.74
C ARG A 248 -21.94 -5.93 9.97
N ASN A 249 -21.03 -6.81 9.57
CA ASN A 249 -21.39 -8.06 8.88
C ASN A 249 -22.28 -7.86 7.64
N CYS A 250 -22.28 -6.67 7.03
CA CYS A 250 -23.18 -6.32 5.93
C CYS A 250 -22.60 -6.70 4.57
N THR A 251 -23.49 -6.92 3.60
CA THR A 251 -23.10 -7.08 2.19
C THR A 251 -23.77 -6.01 1.34
N LEU A 252 -22.97 -5.18 0.66
CA LEU A 252 -23.41 -4.21 -0.32
C LEU A 252 -22.96 -4.66 -1.70
N GLN A 253 -23.90 -5.11 -2.53
CA GLN A 253 -23.56 -5.77 -3.79
C GLN A 253 -24.27 -5.18 -5.01
N SER A 254 -23.56 -4.95 -6.09
CA SER A 254 -24.11 -4.53 -7.38
C SER A 254 -24.99 -3.27 -7.31
N ASN A 255 -24.71 -2.37 -6.36
CA ASN A 255 -25.41 -1.11 -6.24
C ASN A 255 -24.77 -0.08 -7.17
N THR A 256 -25.59 0.81 -7.73
CA THR A 256 -25.14 1.75 -8.77
C THR A 256 -25.52 3.20 -8.39
N ALA A 257 -24.51 4.07 -8.40
CA ALA A 257 -24.74 5.51 -8.41
C ALA A 257 -24.39 6.10 -9.78
N GLN A 258 -25.21 7.06 -10.26
CA GLN A 258 -24.85 7.75 -11.50
C GLN A 258 -23.61 8.62 -11.33
N GLN A 259 -23.43 9.22 -10.16
CA GLN A 259 -22.30 10.10 -9.86
C GLN A 259 -21.32 9.49 -8.85
N ALA A 260 -21.58 9.57 -7.54
CA ALA A 260 -20.60 9.20 -6.55
C ALA A 260 -21.13 8.22 -5.49
N GLY A 261 -20.23 7.31 -5.05
CA GLY A 261 -20.56 6.32 -4.04
C GLY A 261 -21.49 5.24 -4.55
N GLY A 262 -21.04 4.37 -5.46
CA GLY A 262 -21.86 3.27 -5.98
C GLY A 262 -22.51 2.44 -4.88
N GLY A 263 -21.77 2.14 -3.81
CA GLY A 263 -22.31 1.62 -2.57
C GLY A 263 -22.77 2.75 -1.64
N ILE A 264 -21.86 3.54 -1.07
CA ILE A 264 -22.15 4.55 -0.06
C ILE A 264 -21.61 5.92 -0.48
N ARG A 265 -22.45 6.95 -0.32
CA ARG A 265 -22.02 8.34 -0.29
C ARG A 265 -22.09 8.87 1.14
N LEU A 266 -21.00 9.44 1.62
CA LEU A 266 -20.88 10.06 2.94
C LEU A 266 -20.55 11.55 2.77
N HIS A 267 -21.36 12.46 3.33
CA HIS A 267 -21.18 13.91 3.22
C HIS A 267 -21.76 14.67 4.43
N GLY A 268 -21.53 15.97 4.54
CA GLY A 268 -22.16 16.82 5.54
C GLY A 268 -21.72 16.54 6.99
N ASN A 269 -20.40 16.41 7.26
CA ASN A 269 -19.86 16.13 8.60
C ASN A 269 -20.42 14.84 9.26
N SER A 270 -20.58 13.82 8.45
CA SER A 270 -21.05 12.51 8.90
C SER A 270 -19.94 11.61 9.42
N GLN A 271 -20.31 10.59 10.16
CA GLN A 271 -19.39 9.54 10.63
C GLN A 271 -19.88 8.18 10.16
N LEU A 272 -18.98 7.39 9.58
CA LEU A 272 -19.27 6.03 9.13
C LEU A 272 -18.23 5.05 9.71
N THR A 273 -18.73 4.06 10.42
CA THR A 273 -17.97 2.91 10.88
C THR A 273 -18.42 1.65 10.16
N VAL A 274 -17.49 0.94 9.53
CA VAL A 274 -17.73 -0.30 8.77
C VAL A 274 -16.83 -1.39 9.32
N THR A 275 -17.41 -2.50 9.74
CA THR A 275 -16.69 -3.64 10.30
C THR A 275 -17.18 -4.93 9.67
N ASP A 276 -16.25 -5.78 9.21
CA ASP A 276 -16.51 -7.11 8.66
C ASP A 276 -17.56 -7.14 7.53
N CYS A 277 -17.59 -6.11 6.70
CA CYS A 277 -18.53 -5.97 5.60
C CYS A 277 -17.91 -6.36 4.24
N ARG A 278 -18.81 -6.64 3.29
CA ARG A 278 -18.43 -6.96 1.91
C ARG A 278 -19.03 -5.94 0.94
N PHE A 279 -18.19 -5.32 0.14
CA PHE A 279 -18.58 -4.40 -0.94
C PHE A 279 -18.21 -5.06 -2.27
N LEU A 280 -19.21 -5.57 -2.98
CA LEU A 280 -19.01 -6.40 -4.16
C LEU A 280 -19.61 -5.74 -5.40
N SER A 281 -18.81 -5.49 -6.42
CA SER A 281 -19.27 -5.01 -7.73
C SER A 281 -20.14 -3.74 -7.69
N ASN A 282 -19.94 -2.86 -6.70
CA ASN A 282 -20.64 -1.58 -6.68
C ASN A 282 -20.03 -0.62 -7.69
N ARG A 283 -20.85 0.24 -8.29
CA ARG A 283 -20.43 1.06 -9.42
C ARG A 283 -20.83 2.53 -9.29
N SER A 284 -19.87 3.41 -9.50
CA SER A 284 -20.07 4.82 -9.82
C SER A 284 -19.91 5.01 -11.33
N VAL A 285 -20.99 5.45 -12.02
CA VAL A 285 -21.07 5.40 -13.51
C VAL A 285 -20.27 6.53 -14.16
N SER A 286 -20.30 7.73 -13.59
CA SER A 286 -19.67 8.92 -14.21
C SER A 286 -18.63 9.61 -13.34
N ALA A 287 -18.49 9.25 -12.04
CA ALA A 287 -17.56 9.94 -11.14
C ALA A 287 -16.76 8.98 -10.25
N THR A 288 -16.91 9.05 -8.91
CA THR A 288 -15.90 8.59 -7.96
C THR A 288 -16.44 7.65 -6.89
N GLY A 289 -15.54 6.89 -6.24
CA GLY A 289 -15.91 6.01 -5.14
C GLY A 289 -16.85 4.89 -5.57
N GLY A 290 -16.34 3.86 -6.25
CA GLY A 290 -17.17 2.75 -6.70
C GLY A 290 -17.93 2.07 -5.56
N ALA A 291 -17.28 1.83 -4.42
CA ALA A 291 -17.95 1.36 -3.22
C ALA A 291 -18.28 2.51 -2.26
N ILE A 292 -17.30 3.33 -1.84
CA ILE A 292 -17.49 4.41 -0.88
C ILE A 292 -16.91 5.72 -1.42
N PHE A 293 -17.69 6.78 -1.35
CA PHE A 293 -17.23 8.15 -1.50
C PHE A 293 -17.42 8.90 -0.18
N ALA A 294 -16.33 9.39 0.42
CA ALA A 294 -16.34 10.15 1.66
C ALA A 294 -15.83 11.57 1.40
N ASP A 295 -16.74 12.57 1.50
CA ASP A 295 -16.47 13.97 1.22
C ASP A 295 -16.45 14.80 2.51
N GLN A 296 -15.25 15.15 2.99
CA GLN A 296 -15.02 15.91 4.23
C GLN A 296 -15.57 15.23 5.50
N ASN A 297 -15.49 13.91 5.56
CA ASN A 297 -16.10 13.12 6.63
C ASN A 297 -15.13 12.14 7.28
N SER A 298 -15.47 11.70 8.50
CA SER A 298 -14.72 10.67 9.20
C SER A 298 -15.17 9.28 8.75
N LEU A 299 -14.20 8.46 8.34
CA LEU A 299 -14.42 7.10 7.86
C LEU A 299 -13.54 6.11 8.61
N GLN A 300 -14.14 5.09 9.20
CA GLN A 300 -13.44 3.95 9.79
C GLN A 300 -13.89 2.67 9.12
N VAL A 301 -12.95 1.91 8.55
CA VAL A 301 -13.22 0.63 7.88
C VAL A 301 -12.25 -0.42 8.38
N SER A 302 -12.78 -1.51 8.89
CA SER A 302 -11.95 -2.62 9.40
C SER A 302 -12.48 -3.98 8.98
N GLY A 303 -11.59 -4.97 8.77
CA GLY A 303 -11.93 -6.36 8.49
C GLY A 303 -12.76 -6.59 7.21
N SER A 304 -12.89 -5.58 6.36
CA SER A 304 -13.87 -5.57 5.27
C SER A 304 -13.23 -5.92 3.91
N THR A 305 -14.06 -6.44 3.01
CA THR A 305 -13.65 -6.82 1.64
C THR A 305 -14.28 -5.88 0.62
N PHE A 306 -13.45 -5.34 -0.27
CA PHE A 306 -13.83 -4.53 -1.42
C PHE A 306 -13.42 -5.26 -2.69
N GLU A 307 -14.35 -5.86 -3.39
CA GLU A 307 -14.06 -6.69 -4.55
C GLU A 307 -14.80 -6.21 -5.81
N ALA A 308 -14.06 -6.07 -6.89
CA ALA A 308 -14.58 -5.73 -8.22
C ALA A 308 -15.43 -4.43 -8.26
N ASN A 309 -15.23 -3.50 -7.33
CA ASN A 309 -15.93 -2.21 -7.37
C ASN A 309 -15.30 -1.32 -8.45
N ARG A 310 -16.12 -0.47 -9.06
CA ARG A 310 -15.70 0.33 -10.19
C ARG A 310 -16.14 1.78 -10.09
N ALA A 311 -15.20 2.70 -10.26
CA ALA A 311 -15.47 4.11 -10.51
C ALA A 311 -15.03 4.51 -11.91
N GLN A 312 -15.77 5.42 -12.54
CA GLN A 312 -15.38 5.93 -13.87
C GLN A 312 -14.14 6.83 -13.80
N GLN A 313 -13.96 7.54 -12.68
CA GLN A 313 -12.84 8.47 -12.50
C GLN A 313 -11.84 7.95 -11.47
N VAL A 314 -12.09 8.12 -10.18
CA VAL A 314 -11.11 7.83 -9.14
C VAL A 314 -11.71 7.01 -7.98
N GLY A 315 -10.84 6.25 -7.30
CA GLY A 315 -11.24 5.46 -6.15
C GLY A 315 -12.19 4.32 -6.51
N GLY A 316 -11.74 3.32 -7.24
CA GLY A 316 -12.58 2.20 -7.66
C GLY A 316 -13.31 1.54 -6.50
N ALA A 317 -12.64 1.38 -5.34
CA ALA A 317 -13.29 1.02 -4.10
C ALA A 317 -13.62 2.27 -3.27
N ILE A 318 -12.63 3.04 -2.81
CA ILE A 318 -12.84 4.16 -1.89
C ILE A 318 -12.22 5.44 -2.45
N HIS A 319 -12.98 6.54 -2.44
CA HIS A 319 -12.45 7.89 -2.61
C HIS A 319 -12.60 8.68 -1.31
N LEU A 320 -11.47 9.13 -0.75
CA LEU A 320 -11.38 10.03 0.39
C LEU A 320 -11.12 11.45 -0.12
N HIS A 321 -12.14 12.30 -0.06
CA HIS A 321 -12.04 13.69 -0.52
C HIS A 321 -12.02 14.62 0.69
N TYR A 322 -10.84 15.22 0.95
CA TYR A 322 -10.58 16.07 2.12
C TYR A 322 -11.06 15.46 3.45
N ALA A 323 -11.03 14.14 3.56
CA ALA A 323 -11.44 13.45 4.78
C ALA A 323 -10.52 13.86 5.94
N PRO A 324 -11.04 14.50 7.00
CA PRO A 324 -10.21 15.00 8.10
C PRO A 324 -9.52 13.87 8.86
N GLN A 325 -10.15 12.69 8.89
CA GLN A 325 -9.60 11.48 9.49
C GLN A 325 -10.21 10.24 8.86
N ALA A 326 -9.38 9.46 8.19
CA ALA A 326 -9.76 8.14 7.69
C ALA A 326 -8.87 7.06 8.32
N THR A 327 -9.48 5.91 8.64
CA THR A 327 -8.76 4.74 9.14
C THR A 327 -9.20 3.51 8.36
N LEU A 328 -8.27 2.88 7.67
CA LEU A 328 -8.48 1.65 6.90
C LEU A 328 -7.57 0.56 7.48
N THR A 329 -8.13 -0.42 8.18
CA THR A 329 -7.34 -1.42 8.90
C THR A 329 -7.78 -2.84 8.56
N SER A 330 -6.83 -3.69 8.21
CA SER A 330 -7.05 -5.13 7.96
C SER A 330 -8.11 -5.42 6.91
N ASN A 331 -8.21 -4.58 5.87
CA ASN A 331 -9.16 -4.77 4.77
C ASN A 331 -8.51 -5.46 3.58
N THR A 332 -9.34 -6.07 2.74
CA THR A 332 -8.93 -6.63 1.45
C THR A 332 -9.54 -5.81 0.31
N PHE A 333 -8.68 -5.30 -0.57
CA PHE A 333 -9.05 -4.60 -1.80
C PHE A 333 -8.62 -5.45 -3.00
N HIS A 334 -9.58 -6.04 -3.69
CA HIS A 334 -9.31 -7.00 -4.76
C HIS A 334 -10.02 -6.63 -6.06
N ARG A 335 -9.28 -6.57 -7.16
CA ARG A 335 -9.81 -6.33 -8.54
C ARG A 335 -10.69 -5.08 -8.69
N ASN A 336 -10.47 -4.05 -7.88
CA ASN A 336 -11.19 -2.79 -8.06
C ASN A 336 -10.61 -2.02 -9.26
N GLN A 337 -11.44 -1.17 -9.90
CA GLN A 337 -11.08 -0.49 -11.15
C GLN A 337 -11.44 0.99 -11.13
N ALA A 338 -10.52 1.84 -11.63
CA ALA A 338 -10.74 3.26 -11.83
C ALA A 338 -9.78 3.82 -12.90
N ILE A 339 -9.88 5.12 -13.20
CA ILE A 339 -8.83 5.82 -13.94
C ILE A 339 -7.61 5.96 -13.03
N ASP A 340 -7.78 6.53 -11.82
CA ASP A 340 -6.71 6.68 -10.84
C ASP A 340 -7.11 6.10 -9.49
N GLY A 341 -6.13 5.53 -8.75
CA GLY A 341 -6.36 4.94 -7.45
C GLY A 341 -7.41 3.84 -7.48
N ALA A 342 -7.12 2.77 -8.20
CA ALA A 342 -8.15 1.74 -8.45
C ALA A 342 -8.74 1.14 -7.18
N ALA A 343 -7.96 0.95 -6.11
CA ALA A 343 -8.52 0.59 -4.82
C ALA A 343 -8.87 1.85 -4.00
N VAL A 344 -7.90 2.69 -3.67
CA VAL A 344 -8.11 3.87 -2.84
C VAL A 344 -7.50 5.11 -3.48
N TYR A 345 -8.26 6.16 -3.54
CA TYR A 345 -7.82 7.48 -3.98
C TYR A 345 -8.07 8.51 -2.88
N MET A 346 -7.08 9.32 -2.58
CA MET A 346 -7.15 10.32 -1.52
C MET A 346 -6.76 11.70 -2.05
N THR A 347 -7.63 12.67 -1.85
CA THR A 347 -7.42 14.09 -2.15
C THR A 347 -7.43 14.88 -0.85
N GLY A 348 -6.32 15.46 -0.44
CA GLY A 348 -6.21 16.19 0.84
C GLY A 348 -6.53 15.33 2.06
N GLY A 349 -6.67 15.95 3.23
CA GLY A 349 -7.04 15.27 4.46
C GLY A 349 -5.96 14.33 5.05
N GLN A 350 -6.36 13.43 5.93
CA GLN A 350 -5.46 12.50 6.62
C GLN A 350 -6.00 11.08 6.62
N ALA A 351 -5.12 10.10 6.35
CA ALA A 351 -5.48 8.69 6.39
C ALA A 351 -4.42 7.83 7.08
N ARG A 352 -4.87 6.87 7.89
CA ARG A 352 -4.07 5.75 8.40
C ARG A 352 -4.52 4.48 7.71
N VAL A 353 -3.59 3.82 7.04
CA VAL A 353 -3.85 2.64 6.21
C VAL A 353 -2.93 1.52 6.69
N SER A 354 -3.45 0.57 7.45
CA SER A 354 -2.62 -0.41 8.14
C SER A 354 -3.11 -1.85 8.00
N GLY A 355 -2.18 -2.77 7.72
CA GLY A 355 -2.47 -4.19 7.65
C GLY A 355 -3.43 -4.60 6.53
N ASN A 356 -3.60 -3.76 5.50
CA ASN A 356 -4.50 -4.07 4.39
C ASN A 356 -3.79 -4.88 3.29
N THR A 357 -4.59 -5.60 2.52
CA THR A 357 -4.14 -6.32 1.32
C THR A 357 -4.75 -5.68 0.07
N PHE A 358 -3.91 -5.18 -0.82
CA PHE A 358 -4.29 -4.60 -2.11
C PHE A 358 -3.81 -5.54 -3.21
N THR A 359 -4.73 -6.23 -3.89
CA THR A 359 -4.36 -7.22 -4.89
C THR A 359 -5.13 -7.05 -6.20
N GLU A 360 -4.41 -7.14 -7.32
CA GLU A 360 -4.98 -7.17 -8.67
C GLU A 360 -5.91 -5.97 -8.98
N ASN A 361 -5.75 -4.84 -8.28
CA ASN A 361 -6.48 -3.63 -8.61
C ASN A 361 -5.88 -2.99 -9.87
N ALA A 362 -6.72 -2.43 -10.73
CA ALA A 362 -6.31 -1.95 -12.04
C ALA A 362 -6.74 -0.50 -12.30
N ALA A 363 -5.77 0.41 -12.32
CA ALA A 363 -5.95 1.78 -12.77
C ALA A 363 -5.64 1.90 -14.28
N THR A 364 -6.39 2.73 -14.99
CA THR A 364 -6.07 2.98 -16.42
C THR A 364 -4.98 4.02 -16.58
N LYS A 365 -4.71 4.84 -15.54
CA LYS A 365 -3.61 5.81 -15.50
C LYS A 365 -2.70 5.59 -14.30
N PHE A 366 -3.06 6.08 -13.10
CA PHE A 366 -2.16 6.19 -11.95
C PHE A 366 -2.65 5.40 -10.74
N GLY A 367 -1.70 4.76 -10.03
CA GLY A 367 -1.97 4.16 -8.72
C GLY A 367 -2.91 2.97 -8.75
N GLY A 368 -2.43 1.81 -9.14
CA GLY A 368 -3.25 0.60 -9.12
C GLY A 368 -3.85 0.28 -7.76
N ALA A 369 -3.10 0.50 -6.66
CA ALA A 369 -3.60 0.29 -5.31
C ALA A 369 -4.01 1.60 -4.63
N PHE A 370 -3.09 2.56 -4.50
CA PHE A 370 -3.32 3.74 -3.67
C PHE A 370 -2.73 5.01 -4.29
N VAL A 371 -3.49 6.09 -4.25
CA VAL A 371 -3.05 7.45 -4.64
C VAL A 371 -3.29 8.41 -3.50
N ALA A 372 -2.28 9.23 -3.14
CA ALA A 372 -2.38 10.39 -2.26
C ALA A 372 -1.97 11.65 -3.01
N GLN A 373 -2.80 12.70 -2.97
CA GLN A 373 -2.52 13.94 -3.67
C GLN A 373 -3.06 15.21 -2.98
N GLN A 374 -2.66 16.37 -3.50
CA GLN A 374 -3.16 17.69 -3.07
C GLN A 374 -3.03 17.93 -1.57
N GLY A 375 -1.81 17.74 -1.05
CA GLY A 375 -1.52 17.95 0.36
C GLY A 375 -2.05 16.84 1.28
N ALA A 376 -2.47 15.70 0.74
CA ALA A 376 -2.89 14.56 1.52
C ALA A 376 -1.77 14.05 2.43
N ARG A 377 -2.09 13.74 3.68
CA ARG A 377 -1.20 13.01 4.57
C ARG A 377 -1.65 11.56 4.70
N ALA A 378 -0.89 10.64 4.13
CA ALA A 378 -1.19 9.22 4.16
C ALA A 378 -0.08 8.44 4.87
N ASP A 379 -0.43 7.74 5.95
CA ASP A 379 0.48 6.85 6.68
C ASP A 379 0.11 5.39 6.39
N LEU A 380 0.95 4.72 5.58
CA LEU A 380 0.76 3.33 5.15
C LEU A 380 1.70 2.41 5.93
N THR A 381 1.16 1.48 6.71
CA THR A 381 1.97 0.58 7.53
C THR A 381 1.52 -0.88 7.42
N PHE A 382 2.48 -1.80 7.29
CA PHE A 382 2.23 -3.25 7.28
C PHE A 382 1.24 -3.73 6.21
N ASN A 383 1.12 -3.02 5.08
CA ASN A 383 0.22 -3.41 3.99
C ASN A 383 0.94 -4.36 3.01
N GLN A 384 0.14 -5.15 2.32
CA GLN A 384 0.55 -5.95 1.18
C GLN A 384 -0.02 -5.32 -0.10
N VAL A 385 0.83 -4.87 -1.00
CA VAL A 385 0.48 -4.21 -2.27
C VAL A 385 1.00 -5.09 -3.40
N LEU A 386 0.16 -5.99 -3.90
CA LEU A 386 0.60 -7.12 -4.71
C LEU A 386 -0.13 -7.17 -6.06
N ARG A 387 0.60 -7.30 -7.16
CA ARG A 387 0.06 -7.51 -8.53
C ARG A 387 -0.95 -6.46 -8.98
N ASN A 388 -0.86 -5.23 -8.47
CA ASN A 388 -1.69 -4.14 -8.96
C ASN A 388 -1.11 -3.57 -10.25
N THR A 389 -1.94 -2.98 -11.08
CA THR A 389 -1.55 -2.50 -12.41
C THR A 389 -1.97 -1.04 -12.63
N ALA A 390 -1.12 -0.29 -13.32
CA ALA A 390 -1.45 1.04 -13.84
C ALA A 390 -1.12 1.12 -15.33
N GLY A 391 -1.98 1.77 -16.09
CA GLY A 391 -1.78 1.96 -17.52
C GLY A 391 -0.73 3.01 -17.85
N ILE A 392 -0.36 3.85 -16.90
CA ILE A 392 0.73 4.82 -17.02
C ILE A 392 1.71 4.56 -15.87
N ASP A 393 1.50 5.12 -14.67
CA ASP A 393 2.49 5.14 -13.59
C ASP A 393 1.95 4.63 -12.25
N GLY A 394 2.89 4.19 -11.40
CA GLY A 394 2.56 3.82 -10.02
C GLY A 394 1.66 2.60 -9.95
N GLY A 395 2.08 1.47 -10.46
CA GLY A 395 1.29 0.23 -10.40
C GLY A 395 0.79 -0.11 -9.00
N GLY A 396 1.60 0.15 -7.96
CA GLY A 396 1.24 0.05 -6.55
C GLY A 396 0.76 1.38 -5.97
N LEU A 397 1.69 2.27 -5.66
CA LEU A 397 1.47 3.48 -4.88
C LEU A 397 1.86 4.75 -5.64
N VAL A 398 1.11 5.82 -5.45
CA VAL A 398 1.46 7.16 -5.95
C VAL A 398 1.27 8.19 -4.84
N TYR A 399 2.29 9.02 -4.62
CA TYR A 399 2.23 10.24 -3.84
C TYR A 399 2.55 11.41 -4.77
N GLN A 400 1.66 12.38 -4.84
CA GLN A 400 1.81 13.50 -5.77
C GLN A 400 1.30 14.81 -5.19
N THR A 401 1.74 15.92 -5.75
CA THR A 401 1.21 17.28 -5.48
C THR A 401 1.14 17.58 -3.98
N ASN A 402 2.32 17.77 -3.38
CA ASN A 402 2.49 18.10 -1.96
C ASN A 402 1.99 17.03 -0.97
N ALA A 403 1.79 15.79 -1.40
CA ALA A 403 1.41 14.72 -0.51
C ALA A 403 2.56 14.37 0.46
N SER A 404 2.21 13.93 1.65
CA SER A 404 3.16 13.63 2.72
C SER A 404 2.72 12.41 3.54
N GLY A 405 3.47 12.08 4.59
CA GLY A 405 3.19 10.95 5.47
C GLY A 405 4.30 9.92 5.46
N SER A 406 3.95 8.68 5.71
CA SER A 406 4.94 7.61 5.85
C SER A 406 4.49 6.32 5.15
N VAL A 407 5.45 5.62 4.57
CA VAL A 407 5.27 4.28 3.98
C VAL A 407 6.26 3.35 4.66
N VAL A 408 5.78 2.57 5.64
CA VAL A 408 6.66 1.83 6.56
C VAL A 408 6.26 0.37 6.67
N SER A 409 7.24 -0.53 6.55
CA SER A 409 7.07 -1.98 6.74
C SER A 409 6.00 -2.60 5.82
N ASN A 410 5.89 -2.13 4.57
CA ASN A 410 4.98 -2.69 3.59
C ASN A 410 5.72 -3.66 2.64
N VAL A 411 4.97 -4.60 2.07
CA VAL A 411 5.41 -5.44 0.96
C VAL A 411 4.78 -4.93 -0.33
N ILE A 412 5.59 -4.44 -1.26
CA ILE A 412 5.15 -3.81 -2.52
C ILE A 412 5.75 -4.63 -3.66
N SER A 413 5.00 -5.63 -4.16
CA SER A 413 5.61 -6.66 -4.99
C SER A 413 4.78 -7.02 -6.21
N PHE A 414 5.49 -7.32 -7.31
CA PHE A 414 4.91 -7.78 -8.57
C PHE A 414 3.88 -6.82 -9.18
N ASN A 415 3.92 -5.54 -8.82
CA ASN A 415 3.08 -4.53 -9.44
C ASN A 415 3.61 -4.18 -10.83
N ARG A 416 2.74 -3.67 -11.69
CA ARG A 416 3.08 -3.30 -13.07
C ARG A 416 2.62 -1.89 -13.40
N ALA A 417 3.49 -1.16 -14.09
CA ALA A 417 3.15 0.10 -14.75
C ALA A 417 3.62 0.04 -16.20
N THR A 418 2.90 0.69 -17.11
CA THR A 418 3.31 0.71 -18.51
C THR A 418 4.51 1.62 -18.71
N GLU A 419 4.55 2.77 -18.02
CA GLU A 419 5.64 3.73 -18.15
C GLU A 419 6.58 3.68 -16.95
N VAL A 420 6.22 4.27 -15.81
CA VAL A 420 7.20 4.38 -14.73
C VAL A 420 6.68 3.91 -13.37
N ALA A 421 7.62 3.53 -12.50
CA ALA A 421 7.40 3.30 -11.08
C ALA A 421 6.30 2.26 -10.76
N ALA A 422 6.49 1.04 -11.20
CA ALA A 422 5.51 -0.02 -10.91
C ALA A 422 5.26 -0.22 -9.41
N GLY A 423 6.29 -0.06 -8.55
CA GLY A 423 6.14 -0.13 -7.11
C GLY A 423 5.57 1.15 -6.52
N MET A 424 6.30 2.28 -6.63
CA MET A 424 5.92 3.55 -6.02
C MET A 424 6.41 4.74 -6.83
N LYS A 425 5.51 5.68 -7.14
CA LYS A 425 5.85 6.98 -7.75
C LYS A 425 5.73 8.11 -6.73
N LEU A 426 6.74 8.99 -6.72
CA LEU A 426 6.84 10.19 -5.88
C LEU A 426 7.13 11.39 -6.76
N PHE A 427 6.19 12.35 -6.89
CA PHE A 427 6.40 13.51 -7.75
C PHE A 427 5.61 14.76 -7.34
N ALA A 428 6.03 15.91 -7.80
CA ALA A 428 5.42 17.22 -7.53
C ALA A 428 5.45 17.60 -6.04
N ASN A 429 6.67 17.86 -5.51
CA ASN A 429 6.94 18.38 -4.16
C ASN A 429 6.51 17.44 -3.02
N VAL A 430 6.68 16.16 -3.14
CA VAL A 430 6.32 15.23 -2.06
C VAL A 430 7.49 14.95 -1.12
N GLN A 431 7.17 14.68 0.17
CA GLN A 431 8.17 14.47 1.22
C GLN A 431 7.81 13.30 2.15
N PRO A 432 7.40 12.12 1.64
CA PRO A 432 7.14 11.01 2.53
C PRO A 432 8.43 10.41 3.08
N THR A 433 8.32 9.77 4.26
CA THR A 433 9.33 8.84 4.74
C THR A 433 8.99 7.44 4.23
N VAL A 434 9.93 6.82 3.50
CA VAL A 434 9.76 5.46 2.95
C VAL A 434 10.79 4.55 3.62
N SER A 435 10.36 3.71 4.55
CA SER A 435 11.32 2.93 5.34
C SER A 435 10.86 1.50 5.64
N HIS A 436 11.84 0.58 5.76
CA HIS A 436 11.60 -0.82 6.10
C HIS A 436 10.64 -1.55 5.15
N ASN A 437 10.48 -1.08 3.91
CA ASN A 437 9.62 -1.72 2.91
C ASN A 437 10.43 -2.72 2.07
N ARG A 438 9.71 -3.70 1.53
CA ARG A 438 10.22 -4.62 0.53
C ARG A 438 9.57 -4.33 -0.82
N PHE A 439 10.36 -3.87 -1.78
CA PHE A 439 9.99 -3.70 -3.19
C PHE A 439 10.53 -4.87 -3.99
N GLU A 440 9.68 -5.76 -4.46
CA GLU A 440 10.14 -6.99 -5.09
C GLU A 440 9.43 -7.28 -6.42
N GLY A 441 10.20 -7.57 -7.47
CA GLY A 441 9.67 -8.05 -8.74
C GLY A 441 8.71 -7.10 -9.47
N ASN A 442 8.71 -5.81 -9.14
CA ASN A 442 7.91 -4.80 -9.82
C ASN A 442 8.44 -4.56 -11.23
N GLN A 443 7.55 -4.27 -12.20
CA GLN A 443 7.90 -4.19 -13.62
C GLN A 443 7.36 -2.91 -14.27
N ALA A 444 8.25 -2.10 -14.88
CA ALA A 444 7.91 -0.87 -15.58
C ALA A 444 8.85 -0.63 -16.77
N LEU A 445 8.63 0.46 -17.51
CA LEU A 445 9.60 0.94 -18.51
C LEU A 445 10.82 1.53 -17.79
N ASP A 446 10.61 2.47 -16.83
CA ASP A 446 11.66 3.07 -16.02
C ASP A 446 11.34 3.00 -14.51
N GLY A 447 12.39 3.02 -13.67
CA GLY A 447 12.27 3.09 -12.22
C GLY A 447 11.35 2.02 -11.64
N ALA A 448 11.58 0.77 -12.00
CA ALA A 448 10.59 -0.29 -11.79
C ALA A 448 10.09 -0.39 -10.35
N ALA A 449 10.96 -0.27 -9.35
CA ALA A 449 10.51 -0.25 -7.97
C ALA A 449 10.06 1.15 -7.52
N MET A 450 10.83 2.19 -7.85
CA MET A 450 10.54 3.55 -7.40
C MET A 450 11.04 4.59 -8.40
N GLN A 451 10.24 5.64 -8.58
CA GLN A 451 10.67 6.86 -9.26
C GLN A 451 10.38 8.08 -8.40
N ILE A 452 11.35 9.00 -8.33
CA ILE A 452 11.32 10.24 -7.54
C ILE A 452 11.63 11.40 -8.47
N GLU A 453 10.73 12.36 -8.58
CA GLU A 453 10.88 13.45 -9.54
C GLU A 453 10.19 14.76 -9.09
N GLU A 454 10.40 15.83 -9.86
CA GLU A 454 9.73 17.13 -9.71
C GLU A 454 9.83 17.73 -8.30
N ASN A 455 11.07 18.12 -7.91
CA ASN A 455 11.36 18.77 -6.63
C ASN A 455 10.89 17.97 -5.40
N SER A 456 10.86 16.66 -5.48
CA SER A 456 10.48 15.80 -4.35
C SER A 456 11.68 15.48 -3.47
N HIS A 457 11.48 15.47 -2.13
CA HIS A 457 12.54 15.35 -1.12
C HIS A 457 12.27 14.20 -0.12
N PRO A 458 11.97 12.99 -0.56
CA PRO A 458 11.69 11.89 0.37
C PRO A 458 12.95 11.42 1.09
N LEU A 459 12.74 10.89 2.31
CA LEU A 459 13.71 10.05 2.99
C LEU A 459 13.42 8.59 2.67
N VAL A 460 14.35 7.91 1.98
CA VAL A 460 14.23 6.50 1.59
C VAL A 460 15.30 5.70 2.33
N GLU A 461 14.92 4.97 3.37
CA GLU A 461 15.91 4.29 4.22
C GLU A 461 15.49 2.90 4.69
N ASN A 462 16.47 2.02 4.89
CA ASN A 462 16.26 0.67 5.41
C ASN A 462 15.26 -0.16 4.57
N ASN A 463 15.17 0.07 3.26
CA ASN A 463 14.30 -0.70 2.36
C ASN A 463 15.09 -1.80 1.63
N GLU A 464 14.37 -2.80 1.17
CA GLU A 464 14.85 -3.84 0.27
C GLU A 464 14.26 -3.64 -1.14
N PHE A 465 15.10 -3.48 -2.14
CA PHE A 465 14.74 -3.42 -3.56
C PHE A 465 15.30 -4.66 -4.25
N ILE A 466 14.47 -5.66 -4.51
CA ILE A 466 14.93 -6.98 -4.93
C ILE A 466 14.31 -7.40 -6.27
N GLY A 467 15.15 -7.70 -7.25
CA GLY A 467 14.69 -8.31 -8.50
C GLY A 467 13.67 -7.50 -9.29
N ASN A 468 13.64 -6.18 -9.15
CA ASN A 468 12.77 -5.32 -9.93
C ASN A 468 13.30 -5.16 -11.35
N ILE A 469 12.39 -5.04 -12.34
CA ILE A 469 12.75 -5.12 -13.76
C ILE A 469 12.22 -3.89 -14.50
N ALA A 470 13.14 -3.02 -14.92
CA ALA A 470 12.85 -1.95 -15.88
C ALA A 470 13.21 -2.40 -17.31
N SER A 471 12.35 -2.07 -18.27
CA SER A 471 12.65 -2.37 -19.67
C SER A 471 13.72 -1.43 -20.23
N ARG A 472 13.89 -0.23 -19.65
CA ARG A 472 14.81 0.81 -20.11
C ARG A 472 15.76 1.25 -19.00
N PHE A 473 15.34 2.08 -18.05
CA PHE A 473 16.21 2.73 -17.06
C PHE A 473 15.83 2.41 -15.62
N GLY A 474 16.84 2.27 -14.74
CA GLY A 474 16.63 2.18 -13.30
C GLY A 474 15.86 0.96 -12.85
N GLY A 475 16.49 -0.20 -12.80
CA GLY A 475 15.82 -1.41 -12.35
C GLY A 475 15.20 -1.30 -10.97
N ALA A 476 15.84 -0.60 -10.03
CA ALA A 476 15.27 -0.28 -8.73
C ALA A 476 14.76 1.15 -8.67
N VAL A 477 15.64 2.16 -8.74
CA VAL A 477 15.30 3.56 -8.46
C VAL A 477 15.74 4.48 -9.59
N VAL A 478 14.86 5.38 -10.01
CA VAL A 478 15.18 6.53 -10.87
C VAL A 478 14.91 7.82 -10.09
N VAL A 479 15.85 8.76 -10.15
CA VAL A 479 15.71 10.12 -9.59
C VAL A 479 16.00 11.11 -10.70
N ASN A 480 15.03 11.99 -10.98
CA ASN A 480 15.16 12.98 -12.05
C ASN A 480 14.39 14.29 -11.74
N ILE A 481 14.49 15.26 -12.63
CA ILE A 481 13.73 16.51 -12.63
C ILE A 481 13.86 17.24 -11.27
N HIS A 482 15.12 17.60 -10.92
CA HIS A 482 15.45 18.42 -9.74
C HIS A 482 15.02 17.83 -8.38
N ALA A 483 14.84 16.52 -8.29
CA ALA A 483 14.55 15.86 -7.01
C ALA A 483 15.82 15.75 -6.17
N ASP A 484 15.70 15.88 -4.83
CA ASP A 484 16.83 15.77 -3.92
C ASP A 484 16.55 14.84 -2.71
N PRO A 485 16.32 13.54 -2.97
CA PRO A 485 16.11 12.57 -1.93
C PRO A 485 17.38 12.22 -1.14
N VAL A 486 17.18 11.76 0.10
CA VAL A 486 18.18 11.01 0.85
C VAL A 486 17.85 9.52 0.74
N ILE A 487 18.74 8.75 0.09
CA ILE A 487 18.60 7.29 -0.11
C ILE A 487 19.71 6.60 0.69
N ARG A 488 19.39 6.02 1.84
CA ARG A 488 20.42 5.47 2.72
C ARG A 488 20.03 4.14 3.37
N PHE A 489 21.04 3.33 3.71
CA PHE A 489 20.89 2.04 4.40
C PHE A 489 19.95 1.07 3.69
N ASN A 490 19.78 1.18 2.37
CA ASN A 490 18.93 0.29 1.60
C ASN A 490 19.76 -0.88 0.99
N ALA A 491 19.07 -1.99 0.73
CA ALA A 491 19.59 -3.09 -0.07
C ALA A 491 18.97 -3.05 -1.47
N LEU A 492 19.77 -2.81 -2.51
CA LEU A 492 19.36 -2.81 -3.92
C LEU A 492 20.03 -4.02 -4.61
N VAL A 493 19.32 -5.15 -4.67
CA VAL A 493 19.92 -6.43 -5.02
C VAL A 493 19.22 -7.11 -6.20
N GLY A 494 19.99 -7.52 -7.20
CA GLY A 494 19.49 -8.32 -8.32
C GLY A 494 18.48 -7.60 -9.21
N ASN A 495 18.43 -6.27 -9.21
CA ASN A 495 17.54 -5.49 -10.07
C ASN A 495 18.10 -5.43 -11.49
N ARG A 496 17.22 -5.27 -12.46
CA ARG A 496 17.61 -5.31 -13.88
C ARG A 496 17.02 -4.13 -14.65
N ALA A 497 17.85 -3.49 -15.47
CA ALA A 497 17.44 -2.56 -16.51
C ALA A 497 17.81 -3.08 -17.89
N GLY A 498 16.93 -2.88 -18.87
CA GLY A 498 17.21 -3.29 -20.25
C GLY A 498 18.25 -2.43 -20.94
N GLN A 499 18.36 -1.16 -20.56
CA GLN A 499 19.35 -0.23 -21.11
C GLN A 499 20.38 0.18 -20.06
N SER A 500 20.02 1.04 -19.11
CA SER A 500 21.01 1.61 -18.18
C SER A 500 20.51 1.72 -16.74
N GLY A 501 21.46 1.71 -15.80
CA GLY A 501 21.15 1.85 -14.38
C GLY A 501 20.47 0.64 -13.79
N GLY A 502 21.15 -0.48 -13.72
CA GLY A 502 20.58 -1.72 -13.18
C GLY A 502 19.96 -1.54 -11.80
N ALA A 503 20.62 -0.76 -10.92
CA ALA A 503 20.06 -0.39 -9.63
C ALA A 503 19.53 1.05 -9.62
N VAL A 504 20.38 2.05 -9.79
CA VAL A 504 20.05 3.46 -9.58
C VAL A 504 20.41 4.30 -10.81
N VAL A 505 19.51 5.19 -11.20
CA VAL A 505 19.76 6.28 -12.17
C VAL A 505 19.48 7.62 -11.48
N ILE A 506 20.42 8.57 -11.64
CA ILE A 506 20.31 9.94 -11.19
C ILE A 506 20.50 10.84 -12.41
N ASN A 507 19.55 11.72 -12.67
CA ASN A 507 19.54 12.54 -13.89
C ASN A 507 18.90 13.93 -13.63
N ASP A 508 18.96 14.82 -14.64
CA ASP A 508 18.26 16.09 -14.73
C ASP A 508 18.49 17.03 -13.52
N ASN A 509 19.77 17.26 -13.19
CA ASN A 509 20.19 18.18 -12.11
C ASN A 509 19.57 17.84 -10.73
N SER A 510 19.29 16.59 -10.49
CA SER A 510 18.85 16.11 -9.17
C SER A 510 20.01 16.16 -8.18
N ARG A 511 19.70 16.33 -6.87
CA ARG A 511 20.71 16.36 -5.81
C ARG A 511 20.50 15.20 -4.87
N VAL A 512 21.03 14.05 -5.22
CA VAL A 512 20.84 12.81 -4.44
C VAL A 512 21.93 12.62 -3.40
N THR A 513 21.55 12.33 -2.16
CA THR A 513 22.47 11.72 -1.19
C THR A 513 22.25 10.20 -1.19
N LEU A 514 23.11 9.47 -1.90
CA LEU A 514 23.12 8.00 -1.94
C LEU A 514 24.16 7.49 -0.95
N GLN A 515 23.73 7.11 0.26
CA GLN A 515 24.66 6.85 1.36
C GLN A 515 24.45 5.48 2.01
N SER A 516 25.54 4.79 2.31
CA SER A 516 25.57 3.55 3.11
C SER A 516 24.62 2.46 2.61
N ASN A 517 24.39 2.38 1.28
CA ASN A 517 23.55 1.35 0.67
C ASN A 517 24.39 0.13 0.25
N THR A 518 23.76 -1.03 0.18
CA THR A 518 24.29 -2.21 -0.49
C THR A 518 23.68 -2.30 -1.89
N ILE A 519 24.49 -2.16 -2.93
CA ILE A 519 24.10 -2.18 -4.35
C ILE A 519 24.78 -3.37 -5.01
N ALA A 520 24.09 -4.51 -5.08
CA ALA A 520 24.77 -5.76 -5.42
C ALA A 520 24.04 -6.62 -6.46
N GLY A 521 24.82 -7.21 -7.39
CA GLY A 521 24.28 -8.18 -8.34
C GLY A 521 23.27 -7.62 -9.33
N ASN A 522 23.21 -6.32 -9.53
CA ASN A 522 22.31 -5.68 -10.47
C ASN A 522 22.83 -5.79 -11.92
N GLN A 523 21.94 -5.74 -12.90
CA GLN A 523 22.27 -5.98 -14.30
C GLN A 523 21.71 -4.88 -15.21
N ALA A 524 22.52 -4.48 -16.21
CA ALA A 524 22.07 -3.56 -17.28
C ALA A 524 22.96 -3.74 -18.54
N ASN A 525 22.60 -3.08 -19.64
CA ASN A 525 23.54 -2.97 -20.75
C ASN A 525 24.66 -1.99 -20.39
N VAL A 526 24.32 -0.83 -19.82
CA VAL A 526 25.30 0.17 -19.37
C VAL A 526 25.01 0.54 -17.91
N ALA A 527 26.04 0.77 -17.10
CA ALA A 527 25.92 1.24 -15.72
C ALA A 527 25.07 0.32 -14.83
N ALA A 528 25.54 -0.88 -14.57
CA ALA A 528 24.74 -1.87 -13.85
C ALA A 528 24.48 -1.50 -12.39
N GLY A 529 25.43 -0.85 -11.70
CA GLY A 529 25.26 -0.38 -10.33
C GLY A 529 24.57 0.97 -10.29
N VAL A 530 25.31 2.06 -10.46
CA VAL A 530 24.84 3.45 -10.34
C VAL A 530 25.19 4.23 -11.60
N LEU A 531 24.21 4.87 -12.21
CA LEU A 531 24.36 5.81 -13.31
C LEU A 531 24.07 7.22 -12.81
N VAL A 532 24.96 8.18 -13.10
CA VAL A 532 24.73 9.61 -12.87
C VAL A 532 24.95 10.36 -14.16
N MET A 533 23.96 11.13 -14.58
CA MET A 533 23.99 11.94 -15.80
C MET A 533 23.55 13.37 -15.51
N ALA A 534 24.21 14.35 -16.11
CA ALA A 534 23.82 15.77 -16.04
C ALA A 534 23.52 16.27 -14.62
N ASP A 535 24.41 15.93 -13.66
CA ASP A 535 24.24 16.27 -12.25
C ASP A 535 25.60 16.62 -11.60
N ASP A 536 25.69 17.80 -11.04
CA ASP A 536 26.92 18.33 -10.43
C ASP A 536 26.93 18.32 -8.88
N ARG A 537 25.88 17.82 -8.24
CA ARG A 537 25.67 18.01 -6.79
C ARG A 537 25.41 16.76 -5.99
N SER A 538 25.21 15.65 -6.64
CA SER A 538 24.93 14.39 -5.95
C SER A 538 26.15 13.84 -5.20
N GLN A 539 25.89 13.15 -4.12
CA GLN A 539 26.89 12.51 -3.26
C GLN A 539 26.63 10.99 -3.22
N ILE A 540 27.60 10.23 -3.67
CA ILE A 540 27.60 8.77 -3.61
C ILE A 540 28.63 8.38 -2.55
N VAL A 541 28.18 8.17 -1.32
CA VAL A 541 29.08 8.06 -0.18
C VAL A 541 28.84 6.77 0.62
N ASP A 542 29.94 6.13 1.04
CA ASP A 542 29.97 4.97 1.95
C ASP A 542 29.15 3.76 1.46
N ASN A 543 28.90 3.61 0.16
CA ASN A 543 28.14 2.49 -0.36
C ASN A 543 29.03 1.25 -0.59
N PHE A 544 28.42 0.08 -0.46
CA PHE A 544 29.00 -1.18 -0.92
C PHE A 544 28.41 -1.55 -2.29
N ILE A 545 29.17 -1.33 -3.37
CA ILE A 545 28.75 -1.51 -4.76
C ILE A 545 29.46 -2.74 -5.33
N SER A 546 28.76 -3.87 -5.42
CA SER A 546 29.47 -5.12 -5.73
C SER A 546 28.75 -6.05 -6.69
N ARG A 547 29.53 -6.80 -7.48
CA ARG A 547 29.03 -7.86 -8.38
C ARG A 547 27.95 -7.38 -9.35
N ASN A 548 27.90 -6.11 -9.67
CA ASN A 548 27.00 -5.59 -10.69
C ASN A 548 27.59 -5.90 -12.06
N VAL A 549 26.74 -6.27 -13.02
CA VAL A 549 27.16 -6.77 -14.34
C VAL A 549 26.56 -5.92 -15.44
N ALA A 550 27.40 -5.15 -16.12
CA ALA A 550 27.05 -4.43 -17.35
C ALA A 550 27.44 -5.25 -18.59
N ASN A 551 26.57 -5.39 -19.58
CA ASN A 551 26.89 -6.05 -20.83
C ASN A 551 27.93 -5.27 -21.65
N GLU A 552 27.89 -3.93 -21.54
CA GLU A 552 28.79 -3.01 -22.27
C GLU A 552 29.74 -2.30 -21.29
N HIS A 553 29.33 -1.17 -20.70
CA HIS A 553 30.21 -0.28 -19.95
C HIS A 553 29.70 0.00 -18.54
N GLY A 554 30.62 0.19 -17.57
CA GLY A 554 30.28 0.66 -16.23
C GLY A 554 29.62 -0.41 -15.34
N GLY A 555 30.42 -1.34 -14.84
CA GLY A 555 29.86 -2.35 -13.92
C GLY A 555 29.39 -1.77 -12.59
N GLY A 556 30.24 -0.96 -11.93
CA GLY A 556 29.94 -0.35 -10.63
C GLY A 556 29.27 1.02 -10.72
N VAL A 557 30.03 2.06 -11.08
CA VAL A 557 29.58 3.46 -11.15
C VAL A 557 29.85 4.01 -12.56
N TYR A 558 28.93 4.75 -13.10
CA TYR A 558 29.07 5.43 -14.39
C TYR A 558 28.66 6.88 -14.25
N LEU A 559 29.59 7.80 -14.50
CA LEU A 559 29.36 9.25 -14.47
C LEU A 559 29.55 9.83 -15.89
N THR A 560 28.57 10.54 -16.38
CA THR A 560 28.68 11.29 -17.63
C THR A 560 28.09 12.69 -17.47
N ASP A 561 28.82 13.70 -17.93
CA ASP A 561 28.41 15.10 -17.80
C ASP A 561 28.04 15.46 -16.35
N SER A 562 28.78 14.91 -15.36
CA SER A 562 28.42 14.98 -13.94
C SER A 562 29.67 15.15 -13.07
N ASN A 563 29.64 16.13 -12.16
CA ASN A 563 30.68 16.38 -11.18
C ASN A 563 30.32 15.86 -9.77
N ALA A 564 29.54 14.80 -9.71
CA ALA A 564 29.14 14.16 -8.44
C ALA A 564 30.36 13.76 -7.59
N ARG A 565 30.23 13.86 -6.26
CA ARG A 565 31.24 13.37 -5.32
C ARG A 565 31.04 11.90 -5.04
N VAL A 566 32.08 11.11 -5.22
CA VAL A 566 32.10 9.66 -4.95
C VAL A 566 33.13 9.38 -3.86
N ALA A 567 32.70 9.12 -2.63
CA ALA A 567 33.62 9.02 -1.51
C ALA A 567 33.32 7.89 -0.53
N GLY A 568 34.32 7.29 0.06
CA GLY A 568 34.17 6.24 1.08
C GLY A 568 33.60 4.93 0.56
N ASN A 569 33.35 4.77 -0.74
CA ASN A 569 32.68 3.59 -1.27
C ASN A 569 33.62 2.39 -1.41
N GLN A 570 33.06 1.19 -1.30
CA GLN A 570 33.69 -0.05 -1.71
C GLN A 570 33.08 -0.51 -3.03
N ILE A 571 33.83 -0.41 -4.14
CA ILE A 571 33.41 -0.76 -5.51
C ILE A 571 34.14 -2.04 -5.88
N VAL A 572 33.49 -3.19 -5.67
CA VAL A 572 34.18 -4.48 -5.58
C VAL A 572 33.57 -5.53 -6.50
N ASP A 573 34.41 -6.28 -7.24
CA ASP A 573 33.97 -7.41 -8.07
C ASP A 573 32.89 -7.07 -9.11
N ASN A 574 32.76 -5.81 -9.55
CA ASN A 574 31.85 -5.45 -10.62
C ASN A 574 32.42 -5.81 -11.98
N GLN A 575 31.57 -6.07 -12.95
CA GLN A 575 31.95 -6.54 -14.27
C GLN A 575 31.36 -5.69 -15.39
N ALA A 576 32.18 -5.37 -16.41
CA ALA A 576 31.73 -4.78 -17.67
C ALA A 576 32.17 -5.65 -18.85
N GLY A 577 31.29 -5.87 -19.82
CA GLY A 577 31.64 -6.53 -21.08
C GLY A 577 32.54 -5.68 -21.98
N GLY A 578 32.53 -4.37 -21.80
CA GLY A 578 33.40 -3.40 -22.49
C GLY A 578 34.37 -2.73 -21.52
N LEU A 579 34.17 -1.47 -21.21
CA LEU A 579 35.06 -0.57 -20.46
C LEU A 579 34.55 -0.28 -19.05
N GLY A 580 35.45 -0.04 -18.08
CA GLY A 580 35.14 0.46 -16.76
C GLY A 580 34.41 -0.54 -15.87
N GLY A 581 35.10 -1.57 -15.39
CA GLY A 581 34.51 -2.56 -14.48
C GLY A 581 34.05 -1.94 -13.16
N GLY A 582 34.94 -1.17 -12.51
CA GLY A 582 34.65 -0.42 -11.29
C GLY A 582 33.94 0.90 -11.58
N ALA A 583 34.58 1.79 -12.33
CA ALA A 583 34.04 3.10 -12.65
C ALA A 583 34.32 3.54 -14.09
N VAL A 584 33.34 4.27 -14.66
CA VAL A 584 33.45 5.00 -15.93
C VAL A 584 33.22 6.48 -15.65
N VAL A 585 34.09 7.34 -16.24
CA VAL A 585 33.96 8.81 -16.15
C VAL A 585 34.13 9.40 -17.54
N ILE A 586 33.11 10.10 -18.03
CA ILE A 586 33.10 10.68 -19.36
C ILE A 586 32.59 12.15 -19.27
N ASN A 587 33.31 13.08 -19.96
CA ASN A 587 32.92 14.50 -20.07
C ASN A 587 32.68 15.19 -18.70
N ALA A 588 33.45 14.86 -17.67
CA ALA A 588 33.13 15.20 -16.30
C ALA A 588 34.38 15.53 -15.48
N ALA A 589 34.22 16.19 -14.34
CA ALA A 589 35.31 16.46 -13.40
C ALA A 589 34.95 16.06 -11.95
N PRO A 590 34.48 14.83 -11.72
CA PRO A 590 34.09 14.37 -10.39
C PRO A 590 35.26 14.19 -9.44
N ALA A 591 34.98 14.18 -8.13
CA ALA A 591 35.92 13.79 -7.10
C ALA A 591 35.67 12.34 -6.63
N PHE A 592 36.65 11.47 -6.82
CA PHE A 592 36.73 10.14 -6.21
C PHE A 592 37.69 10.19 -5.03
N GLU A 593 37.18 10.13 -3.83
CA GLU A 593 37.95 10.32 -2.61
C GLU A 593 37.77 9.13 -1.66
N ASN A 594 38.88 8.61 -1.17
CA ASN A 594 38.85 7.54 -0.17
C ASN A 594 37.95 6.35 -0.57
N ASN A 595 38.04 5.85 -1.81
CA ASN A 595 37.32 4.65 -2.25
C ASN A 595 38.24 3.43 -2.33
N LEU A 596 37.70 2.25 -2.02
CA LEU A 596 38.32 0.96 -2.32
C LEU A 596 37.73 0.44 -3.64
N VAL A 597 38.53 0.37 -4.68
CA VAL A 597 38.15 -0.16 -6.01
C VAL A 597 38.92 -1.43 -6.26
N SER A 598 38.31 -2.59 -6.06
CA SER A 598 39.06 -3.85 -6.11
C SER A 598 38.33 -4.99 -6.79
N GLY A 599 39.12 -5.88 -7.47
CA GLY A 599 38.58 -7.09 -8.08
C GLY A 599 37.65 -6.88 -9.27
N ASN A 600 37.47 -5.64 -9.74
CA ASN A 600 36.60 -5.33 -10.87
C ASN A 600 37.15 -5.82 -12.18
N ARG A 601 36.30 -6.11 -13.17
CA ARG A 601 36.71 -6.68 -14.47
C ARG A 601 36.09 -5.90 -15.62
N ALA A 602 36.87 -5.77 -16.69
CA ALA A 602 36.43 -5.17 -17.95
C ALA A 602 37.12 -5.86 -19.12
N ASN A 603 36.37 -6.24 -20.15
CA ASN A 603 36.97 -6.97 -21.27
C ASN A 603 37.79 -6.06 -22.23
N SER A 604 37.45 -4.78 -22.30
CA SER A 604 38.13 -3.83 -23.21
C SER A 604 39.11 -2.87 -22.52
N GLY A 605 39.21 -2.92 -21.19
CA GLY A 605 40.15 -2.12 -20.40
C GLY A 605 39.54 -1.23 -19.36
N GLY A 606 40.38 -0.60 -18.51
CA GLY A 606 39.94 0.22 -17.39
C GLY A 606 39.16 -0.57 -16.35
N ALA A 607 39.62 -1.75 -15.99
CA ALA A 607 38.91 -2.61 -15.06
C ALA A 607 38.66 -1.93 -13.72
N GLY A 608 39.57 -1.10 -13.20
CA GLY A 608 39.36 -0.20 -12.08
C GLY A 608 38.58 1.05 -12.52
N PHE A 609 39.23 1.91 -13.30
CA PHE A 609 38.68 3.15 -13.85
C PHE A 609 38.91 3.23 -15.37
N PHE A 610 37.88 3.67 -16.07
CA PHE A 610 37.94 4.21 -17.42
C PHE A 610 37.62 5.70 -17.40
N ILE A 611 38.55 6.54 -17.85
CA ILE A 611 38.40 8.01 -17.83
C ILE A 611 38.59 8.53 -19.27
N ASN A 612 37.60 9.26 -19.78
CA ASN A 612 37.60 9.80 -21.12
C ASN A 612 37.13 11.26 -21.13
N ASN A 613 37.84 12.16 -21.81
CA ASN A 613 37.53 13.57 -21.90
C ASN A 613 37.17 14.21 -20.55
N SER A 614 37.98 13.97 -19.51
CA SER A 614 37.60 14.23 -18.13
C SER A 614 38.76 14.73 -17.29
N GLN A 615 38.47 15.64 -16.36
CA GLN A 615 39.40 16.19 -15.37
C GLN A 615 39.16 15.67 -13.96
N ALA A 616 38.70 14.43 -13.81
CA ALA A 616 38.46 13.82 -12.52
C ALA A 616 39.60 14.01 -11.51
N THR A 617 39.29 14.05 -10.24
CA THR A 617 40.28 13.98 -9.15
C THR A 617 40.14 12.62 -8.45
N LEU A 618 41.20 11.82 -8.45
CA LEU A 618 41.27 10.58 -7.70
C LEU A 618 42.24 10.81 -6.53
N ARG A 619 41.75 10.80 -5.29
CA ARG A 619 42.54 11.04 -4.08
C ARG A 619 42.30 9.99 -3.01
N HIS A 620 43.36 9.49 -2.40
CA HIS A 620 43.33 8.46 -1.33
C HIS A 620 42.55 7.19 -1.70
N ASN A 621 42.47 6.81 -2.98
CA ASN A 621 41.80 5.57 -3.35
C ASN A 621 42.81 4.41 -3.30
N SER A 622 42.32 3.21 -2.93
CA SER A 622 43.04 1.96 -3.14
C SER A 622 42.44 1.22 -4.34
N ILE A 623 43.19 1.13 -5.43
CA ILE A 623 42.80 0.55 -6.73
C ILE A 623 43.55 -0.76 -6.92
N VAL A 624 42.94 -1.87 -6.48
CA VAL A 624 43.70 -3.09 -6.22
C VAL A 624 43.17 -4.31 -6.97
N ARG A 625 44.03 -5.03 -7.66
CA ARG A 625 43.73 -6.32 -8.32
C ARG A 625 42.56 -6.26 -9.31
N ASN A 626 42.37 -5.14 -10.00
CA ASN A 626 41.34 -5.04 -11.03
C ASN A 626 41.82 -5.72 -12.33
N GLY A 627 41.00 -6.62 -12.88
CA GLY A 627 41.21 -7.32 -14.15
C GLY A 627 42.54 -8.09 -14.29
N ARG A 628 43.20 -8.48 -13.22
CA ARG A 628 44.51 -9.16 -13.24
C ARG A 628 44.45 -10.43 -14.09
N GLY A 629 45.30 -10.51 -15.08
CA GLY A 629 45.36 -11.61 -16.04
C GLY A 629 44.37 -11.50 -17.21
N GLN A 630 43.66 -10.39 -17.35
CA GLN A 630 42.65 -10.14 -18.40
C GLN A 630 42.82 -8.77 -19.06
N ASN A 631 44.05 -8.25 -19.16
CA ASN A 631 44.37 -6.89 -19.64
C ASN A 631 43.72 -5.79 -18.85
N GLY A 632 43.60 -5.98 -17.54
CA GLY A 632 42.90 -5.05 -16.63
C GLY A 632 43.78 -3.90 -16.17
N ASP A 633 43.38 -2.70 -16.47
CA ASP A 633 44.08 -1.51 -15.98
C ASP A 633 43.52 -1.10 -14.61
N GLY A 634 44.37 -0.66 -13.70
CA GLY A 634 43.94 0.11 -12.52
C GLY A 634 43.23 1.39 -12.96
N VAL A 635 43.90 2.16 -13.86
CA VAL A 635 43.35 3.36 -14.47
C VAL A 635 43.67 3.41 -15.96
N LEU A 636 42.68 3.45 -16.83
CA LEU A 636 42.81 3.70 -18.26
C LEU A 636 42.42 5.13 -18.60
N LEU A 637 43.34 5.90 -19.15
CA LEU A 637 43.18 7.28 -19.60
C LEU A 637 42.98 7.31 -21.10
N ALA A 638 41.75 7.47 -21.57
CA ALA A 638 41.45 7.60 -22.99
C ALA A 638 41.71 9.04 -23.49
N ALA A 639 41.37 9.33 -24.75
CA ALA A 639 41.62 10.60 -25.38
C ALA A 639 41.15 11.79 -24.52
N SER A 640 41.98 12.83 -24.42
CA SER A 640 41.68 14.07 -23.65
C SER A 640 41.43 13.87 -22.15
N ALA A 641 41.66 12.70 -21.60
CA ALA A 641 41.58 12.48 -20.14
C ALA A 641 42.80 13.15 -19.46
N SER A 642 42.56 14.00 -18.47
CA SER A 642 43.60 14.69 -17.71
C SER A 642 43.27 14.76 -16.20
N PRO A 643 43.16 13.57 -15.52
CA PRO A 643 42.82 13.57 -14.10
C PRO A 643 43.97 14.07 -13.21
N ALA A 644 43.64 14.48 -11.97
CA ALA A 644 44.60 14.56 -10.88
C ALA A 644 44.63 13.24 -10.12
N LEU A 645 45.78 12.66 -9.94
CA LEU A 645 46.03 11.42 -9.20
C LEU A 645 46.87 11.75 -7.96
N ILE A 646 46.31 11.62 -6.76
CA ILE A 646 46.92 12.14 -5.53
C ILE A 646 46.75 11.12 -4.41
N TYR A 647 47.87 10.64 -3.83
CA TYR A 647 47.87 9.73 -2.68
C TYR A 647 47.10 8.42 -2.89
N ASN A 648 47.03 7.90 -4.14
CA ASN A 648 46.35 6.64 -4.42
C ASN A 648 47.33 5.45 -4.28
N VAL A 649 46.77 4.29 -3.91
CA VAL A 649 47.49 3.00 -3.99
C VAL A 649 46.96 2.22 -5.20
N ILE A 650 47.79 1.95 -6.18
CA ILE A 650 47.40 1.31 -7.46
C ILE A 650 48.26 0.04 -7.65
N VAL A 651 47.72 -1.09 -7.17
CA VAL A 651 48.57 -2.28 -6.91
C VAL A 651 47.91 -3.55 -7.42
N GLY A 652 48.73 -4.42 -8.01
CA GLY A 652 48.34 -5.77 -8.39
C GLY A 652 47.37 -5.86 -9.58
N ASN A 653 47.20 -4.78 -10.36
CA ASN A 653 46.44 -4.77 -11.61
C ASN A 653 47.31 -5.36 -12.76
N ASP A 654 46.85 -5.39 -13.99
CA ASP A 654 47.72 -5.70 -15.13
C ASP A 654 48.63 -4.51 -15.49
N TYR A 655 48.02 -3.37 -15.76
CA TYR A 655 48.72 -2.08 -15.78
C TYR A 655 48.25 -1.22 -14.61
N GLY A 656 49.16 -0.49 -13.96
CA GLY A 656 48.79 0.48 -12.94
C GLY A 656 48.01 1.63 -13.57
N ILE A 657 48.67 2.43 -14.42
CA ILE A 657 48.06 3.50 -15.19
C ILE A 657 48.43 3.32 -16.66
N ARG A 658 47.44 3.23 -17.54
CA ARG A 658 47.64 3.12 -18.99
C ARG A 658 47.06 4.32 -19.74
N SER A 659 47.83 4.87 -20.69
CA SER A 659 47.35 5.90 -21.62
C SER A 659 46.76 5.27 -22.88
N GLY A 660 45.55 5.70 -23.24
CA GLY A 660 44.93 5.56 -24.56
C GLY A 660 44.85 6.92 -25.28
N GLY A 661 45.74 7.86 -24.94
CA GLY A 661 45.77 9.23 -25.47
C GLY A 661 45.70 10.32 -24.41
N GLY A 662 45.26 9.99 -23.18
CA GLY A 662 45.20 10.92 -22.06
C GLY A 662 46.47 10.94 -21.22
N GLN A 663 46.69 12.00 -20.42
CA GLN A 663 47.77 12.14 -19.45
C GLN A 663 47.25 12.76 -18.15
N PRO A 664 47.73 12.34 -16.97
CA PRO A 664 47.37 13.04 -15.73
C PRO A 664 47.85 14.51 -15.77
N ARG A 665 46.99 15.42 -15.38
CA ARG A 665 47.39 16.83 -15.15
C ARG A 665 48.24 16.98 -13.88
N GLN A 666 48.14 16.03 -12.97
CA GLN A 666 48.90 15.94 -11.75
C GLN A 666 49.04 14.48 -11.33
N SER A 667 50.24 14.07 -10.94
CA SER A 667 50.51 12.78 -10.28
C SER A 667 51.43 13.02 -9.07
N THR A 668 50.88 12.80 -7.87
CA THR A 668 51.54 13.18 -6.63
C THR A 668 51.45 12.07 -5.58
N ARG A 669 52.60 11.52 -5.20
CA ARG A 669 52.76 10.53 -4.13
C ARG A 669 51.76 9.36 -4.24
N ASN A 670 51.44 8.92 -5.47
CA ASN A 670 50.74 7.67 -5.65
C ASN A 670 51.72 6.50 -5.47
N ASP A 671 51.26 5.39 -4.92
CA ASP A 671 52.05 4.16 -4.86
C ASP A 671 51.60 3.19 -5.96
N LEU A 672 52.52 2.80 -6.82
CA LEU A 672 52.28 1.82 -7.89
C LEU A 672 53.23 0.63 -7.69
N PHE A 673 52.65 -0.55 -7.39
CA PHE A 673 53.46 -1.72 -7.06
C PHE A 673 52.82 -3.03 -7.57
N ASP A 674 53.63 -4.00 -7.95
CA ASP A 674 53.21 -5.35 -8.40
C ASP A 674 52.09 -5.34 -9.50
N ASN A 675 52.08 -4.33 -10.38
CA ASN A 675 51.23 -4.36 -11.55
C ASN A 675 51.88 -5.24 -12.62
N ARG A 676 51.21 -6.33 -13.00
CA ARG A 676 51.78 -7.49 -13.71
C ARG A 676 52.49 -7.15 -15.02
N LEU A 677 51.93 -6.24 -15.81
CA LEU A 677 52.45 -5.82 -17.12
C LEU A 677 53.21 -4.49 -17.05
N GLY A 678 53.11 -3.76 -15.96
CA GLY A 678 53.81 -2.52 -15.70
C GLY A 678 53.03 -1.49 -14.93
N ASP A 679 53.70 -0.65 -14.16
CA ASP A 679 53.10 0.39 -13.36
C ASP A 679 52.57 1.52 -14.25
N TYR A 680 53.26 1.87 -15.31
CA TYR A 680 52.91 2.90 -16.28
C TYR A 680 53.07 2.38 -17.71
N LEU A 681 52.09 2.66 -18.58
CA LEU A 681 52.19 2.45 -20.02
C LEU A 681 51.73 3.70 -20.77
N GLY A 682 52.63 4.38 -21.46
CA GLY A 682 52.37 5.60 -22.21
C GLY A 682 51.99 6.81 -21.31
N VAL A 683 52.27 6.76 -20.02
CA VAL A 683 52.02 7.80 -19.01
C VAL A 683 53.35 8.23 -18.41
N THR A 684 53.55 9.53 -18.23
CA THR A 684 54.71 10.07 -17.51
C THR A 684 54.52 9.88 -16.00
N PRO A 685 55.43 9.13 -15.31
CA PRO A 685 55.37 8.98 -13.85
C PRO A 685 55.47 10.32 -13.12
N GLY A 686 54.76 10.49 -12.02
CA GLY A 686 54.94 11.62 -11.13
C GLY A 686 56.29 11.58 -10.41
N ALA A 687 56.97 12.72 -10.29
CA ALA A 687 58.31 12.79 -9.67
C ALA A 687 58.31 12.35 -8.21
N SER A 688 57.17 12.39 -7.51
CA SER A 688 57.01 11.97 -6.12
C SER A 688 56.24 10.65 -5.95
N ASP A 689 55.94 9.95 -7.04
CA ASP A 689 55.22 8.67 -6.97
C ASP A 689 56.14 7.59 -6.39
N LEU A 690 55.56 6.70 -5.62
CA LEU A 690 56.23 5.63 -4.88
C LEU A 690 56.11 4.29 -5.65
N ARG A 691 57.00 3.35 -5.32
CA ARG A 691 57.00 1.97 -5.85
C ARG A 691 57.40 1.02 -4.71
N VAL A 692 56.51 0.93 -3.71
CA VAL A 692 56.78 0.17 -2.50
C VAL A 692 55.65 -0.84 -2.20
N ASP A 693 56.03 -1.96 -1.60
CA ASP A 693 54.98 -2.90 -1.12
C ASP A 693 54.15 -2.24 -0.04
N PRO A 694 52.82 -2.04 -0.29
CA PRO A 694 51.93 -1.48 0.72
C PRO A 694 51.73 -2.36 1.97
N LYS A 695 52.20 -3.62 1.92
CA LYS A 695 52.10 -4.61 3.02
C LYS A 695 50.65 -4.71 3.55
N PHE A 696 49.71 -4.99 2.67
CA PHE A 696 48.31 -5.10 3.03
C PHE A 696 48.03 -6.27 3.97
N ASN A 697 47.17 -6.03 4.93
CA ASN A 697 46.66 -6.99 5.89
C ASN A 697 45.13 -7.06 5.91
N ASN A 698 44.61 -8.18 6.41
CA ASN A 698 43.20 -8.32 6.72
C ASN A 698 42.91 -7.68 8.08
N GLY A 699 41.84 -6.93 8.17
CA GLY A 699 41.36 -6.29 9.39
C GLY A 699 39.87 -6.47 9.57
N PRO A 700 39.26 -5.80 10.54
CA PRO A 700 37.85 -6.02 10.96
C PRO A 700 36.82 -5.84 9.82
N ARG A 701 37.13 -5.02 8.81
CA ARG A 701 36.20 -4.65 7.73
C ARG A 701 36.65 -5.15 6.34
N GLY A 702 37.54 -6.10 6.30
CA GLY A 702 38.03 -6.70 5.05
C GLY A 702 39.52 -6.65 4.87
N SER A 703 39.98 -6.70 3.63
CA SER A 703 41.38 -6.68 3.22
C SER A 703 41.83 -5.23 2.94
N TYR A 704 43.15 -5.06 2.78
CA TYR A 704 43.79 -3.81 2.38
C TYR A 704 43.99 -2.76 3.49
N TYR A 705 44.08 -3.20 4.74
CA TYR A 705 44.68 -2.38 5.79
C TYR A 705 46.19 -2.32 5.64
N LEU A 706 46.81 -1.20 5.95
CA LEU A 706 48.27 -1.10 5.94
C LEU A 706 48.88 -1.78 7.18
N ALA A 707 50.01 -2.51 6.96
CA ALA A 707 50.72 -3.07 8.10
C ALA A 707 51.33 -1.95 8.95
N GLN A 708 51.17 -2.05 10.28
CA GLN A 708 51.73 -1.12 11.26
C GLN A 708 52.18 -1.90 12.49
N THR A 709 53.43 -1.73 12.88
CA THR A 709 53.99 -2.39 14.09
C THR A 709 53.23 -1.98 15.36
N SER A 710 52.70 -0.77 15.38
CA SER A 710 51.82 -0.25 16.43
C SER A 710 50.46 -0.97 16.52
N SER A 711 50.06 -1.71 15.50
CA SER A 711 48.85 -2.56 15.43
C SER A 711 49.14 -4.06 15.52
N GLY A 712 50.41 -4.44 15.90
CA GLY A 712 50.81 -5.82 16.12
C GLY A 712 51.38 -6.53 14.89
N GLN A 713 51.61 -5.87 13.74
CA GLN A 713 52.27 -6.45 12.58
C GLN A 713 53.79 -6.45 12.73
N THR A 714 54.46 -7.30 11.96
CA THR A 714 55.94 -7.47 12.01
C THR A 714 56.73 -6.30 11.42
N SER A 715 56.09 -5.48 10.59
CA SER A 715 56.69 -4.29 9.98
C SER A 715 55.66 -3.25 9.66
N THR A 716 56.05 -1.99 9.55
CA THR A 716 55.20 -0.88 9.13
C THR A 716 55.31 -0.71 7.60
N SER A 717 54.19 -0.43 6.96
CA SER A 717 54.13 -0.03 5.54
C SER A 717 54.82 1.33 5.34
N ALA A 718 55.51 1.52 4.26
CA ALA A 718 56.06 2.81 3.90
C ALA A 718 55.03 3.86 3.49
N LEU A 719 53.75 3.46 3.37
CA LEU A 719 52.63 4.33 3.05
C LEU A 719 51.99 4.99 4.30
N VAL A 720 52.40 4.55 5.48
CA VAL A 720 51.96 5.12 6.76
C VAL A 720 52.66 6.48 6.96
N ASP A 721 51.92 7.50 7.36
CA ASP A 721 52.35 8.90 7.54
C ASP A 721 53.08 9.47 6.28
N ALA A 722 52.72 9.00 5.09
CA ALA A 722 53.45 9.32 3.86
C ALA A 722 52.85 10.48 3.04
N CYS A 723 51.71 11.04 3.44
CA CYS A 723 51.16 12.24 2.84
C CYS A 723 51.93 13.53 3.26
N ALA A 724 51.72 14.61 2.55
CA ALA A 724 52.24 15.93 2.94
C ALA A 724 51.33 16.67 3.93
N GLU A 725 50.07 16.26 4.00
CA GLU A 725 49.03 16.89 4.81
C GLU A 725 48.62 15.97 5.95
N THR A 726 48.03 16.55 7.02
CA THR A 726 47.55 15.77 8.16
C THR A 726 46.22 15.09 7.84
N ALA A 727 45.93 13.98 8.51
CA ALA A 727 44.65 13.29 8.43
C ALA A 727 43.48 14.21 8.74
N GLN A 728 43.66 15.15 9.70
CA GLN A 728 42.65 16.13 10.03
C GLN A 728 42.40 17.13 8.89
N ALA A 729 43.44 17.63 8.23
CA ALA A 729 43.31 18.57 7.10
C ALA A 729 42.64 17.93 5.89
N LEU A 730 42.78 16.61 5.73
CA LEU A 730 42.17 15.81 4.64
C LEU A 730 40.80 15.21 5.01
N GLY A 731 40.32 15.41 6.25
CA GLY A 731 39.04 14.83 6.71
C GLY A 731 39.11 13.32 7.00
N LEU A 732 40.30 12.74 7.09
CA LEU A 732 40.54 11.31 7.30
C LEU A 732 40.72 10.90 8.77
N HIS A 733 40.76 11.87 9.68
CA HIS A 733 41.02 11.69 11.13
C HIS A 733 39.96 10.90 11.89
N LEU A 734 38.80 10.59 11.26
CA LEU A 734 37.74 9.73 11.79
C LEU A 734 37.72 8.34 11.11
N SER A 735 38.75 8.02 10.34
CA SER A 735 38.89 6.78 9.60
C SER A 735 40.25 6.15 9.85
N THR A 736 40.43 4.91 9.41
CA THR A 736 41.66 4.14 9.76
C THR A 736 42.18 3.31 8.60
N THR A 737 43.48 3.22 8.47
CA THR A 737 44.19 2.21 7.70
C THR A 737 44.68 1.05 8.57
N ARG A 738 44.45 1.08 9.88
CA ARG A 738 44.99 0.18 10.90
C ARG A 738 44.07 -0.99 11.21
N THR A 739 44.65 -2.17 11.39
CA THR A 739 43.87 -3.39 11.76
C THR A 739 43.30 -3.38 13.18
N ASP A 740 43.82 -2.51 14.08
CA ASP A 740 43.29 -2.35 15.44
C ASP A 740 42.16 -1.33 15.54
N GLY A 741 41.78 -0.72 14.40
CA GLY A 741 40.66 0.22 14.31
C GLY A 741 40.90 1.61 14.88
N ARG A 742 42.11 1.94 15.29
CA ARG A 742 42.46 3.29 15.73
C ARG A 742 42.51 4.23 14.53
N ASN A 743 41.88 5.38 14.68
CA ASN A 743 41.82 6.40 13.64
C ASN A 743 43.22 6.94 13.27
N ASP A 744 43.36 7.37 12.02
CA ASP A 744 44.58 7.99 11.52
C ASP A 744 44.87 9.30 12.21
N GLN A 745 46.10 9.49 12.62
CA GLN A 745 46.55 10.64 13.43
C GLN A 745 47.85 11.19 12.83
N GLY A 746 48.05 12.49 12.89
CA GLY A 746 49.28 13.10 12.36
C GLY A 746 49.22 13.34 10.86
N LEU A 747 50.31 13.01 10.14
CA LEU A 747 50.31 12.98 8.66
C LEU A 747 49.43 11.84 8.19
N ALA A 748 48.65 12.05 7.13
CA ALA A 748 47.75 11.01 6.63
C ALA A 748 48.54 9.86 5.95
N ASP A 749 47.95 8.68 6.04
CA ASP A 749 48.40 7.50 5.30
C ASP A 749 47.98 7.61 3.81
N ILE A 750 48.72 6.95 2.90
CA ILE A 750 48.35 6.89 1.48
C ILE A 750 47.35 5.74 1.26
N GLY A 751 46.26 5.99 0.52
CA GLY A 751 45.28 5.01 0.12
C GLY A 751 43.97 5.10 0.89
N TYR A 752 43.18 4.05 0.82
CA TYR A 752 41.82 3.95 1.39
C TYR A 752 41.86 3.80 2.92
N HIS A 753 41.08 4.63 3.59
CA HIS A 753 40.86 4.60 5.04
C HIS A 753 39.45 4.09 5.34
N PHE A 754 39.34 3.07 6.16
CA PHE A 754 38.08 2.52 6.61
C PHE A 754 37.45 3.47 7.63
N GLU A 755 36.23 3.95 7.36
CA GLU A 755 35.52 4.80 8.31
C GLU A 755 35.12 4.07 9.60
N ASP A 756 35.14 4.76 10.72
CA ASP A 756 34.66 4.22 11.98
C ASP A 756 33.12 4.36 12.05
N GLN A 757 32.42 3.44 11.40
CA GLN A 757 30.95 3.35 11.47
C GLN A 757 30.55 2.31 12.51
N PRO A 758 29.96 2.71 13.64
CA PRO A 758 29.29 1.76 14.52
C PRO A 758 28.02 1.25 13.79
N ASN A 759 27.93 -0.05 13.58
CA ASN A 759 26.76 -0.77 13.07
C ASN A 759 26.46 -0.66 11.57
N ARG A 760 27.35 -1.07 10.69
CA ARG A 760 26.91 -1.65 9.41
C ARG A 760 26.37 -3.05 9.68
N MET A 761 25.08 -3.22 9.73
CA MET A 761 24.47 -4.52 9.57
C MET A 761 24.69 -4.89 8.09
N PHE A 762 25.73 -5.68 7.80
CA PHE A 762 25.79 -6.42 6.53
C PHE A 762 24.58 -7.34 6.58
N LEU A 763 23.51 -7.00 5.87
CA LEU A 763 22.44 -7.95 5.65
C LEU A 763 23.06 -9.23 5.10
N PRO A 764 22.75 -10.40 5.69
CA PRO A 764 23.30 -11.65 5.19
C PRO A 764 22.98 -11.75 3.71
N VAL A 765 23.96 -12.11 2.91
CA VAL A 765 23.81 -12.39 1.47
C VAL A 765 22.57 -13.27 1.33
N VAL A 766 21.49 -12.70 0.80
CA VAL A 766 20.31 -13.47 0.45
C VAL A 766 20.80 -14.48 -0.59
N ARG A 767 20.94 -15.75 -0.18
CA ARG A 767 21.22 -16.82 -1.13
C ARG A 767 19.99 -16.87 -2.05
N LEU A 768 20.15 -16.34 -3.24
CA LEU A 768 19.25 -16.62 -4.34
C LEU A 768 19.30 -18.15 -4.54
N ARG A 769 18.29 -18.85 -4.05
CA ARG A 769 18.04 -20.23 -4.48
C ARG A 769 17.60 -20.13 -5.94
N GLY A 770 18.44 -20.69 -6.82
CA GLY A 770 18.13 -20.88 -8.22
C GLY A 770 16.89 -21.75 -8.45
#